data_f88e5e932bbea684a082c64fd50f64c6
#
_entry.id   f88e5e932bbea684a082c64fd50f64c6
#
_cell.length_a   1.000
_cell.length_b   1.000
_cell.length_c   1.000
_cell.angle_alpha   90.00
_cell.angle_beta   90.00
_cell.angle_gamma   90.00
#
_symmetry.space_group_name_H-M   'P 1'
#
loop_
_entity.id
_entity.type
_entity.pdbx_description
1 polymer ?
#
loop_
_entity_poly.entity_id
_entity_poly.type
_entity_poly.pdbx_seq_one_letter_code
_entity_poly.pdbx_strand_id
1 'polypeptide(L)'
;MSTIELWVVGICPAFLAWTAGSCSGETALPQGTAPAALSSGYFPDRLHEFVWRNWNAVPPARLAHIVGCSAPQITALAESMGLPAVPSVPPEMRQRGYVTLVRRNWHLLPYEQLLELLEVTPERLALMLREDDFLWHKLGQLKPQCEPLQYHPPDDVARRRAAEIRHVVAENFGETIRGPAEPRFDFVRQLRTPLPSHTPPPLTANRPALLRLVYSYVAVYGDPLLNPDLDPYPDGLLQRLSGVGINGVWLHAVLRDLAPGGAAFPEFGQDHERRLANLKALVERAGRRGIRVYLYLNEPRAMPNPFFEKRPEAAGVEENGYTALCTSSPVVRQWMTEALTHVFRQVPGLGGIYAITASENLTNCASHGAWGACPRCRTRSDTDVIAEVVQVLEEGVHRGNPQADVIVSDWGWRGHGDARDIIARLPRSAWLMSVSEWAKPIERGGIATEVGEYSISAVGPGPRALRHWEAARQIGVKTAAEVQFNNTCEIASIPYLPVMDLIAEHCHNLASTGLDGMLIGWTMGGYPSPNFELARRFGCTPVPDVETALEGVAQEWFGPAGAPHARKAWALLSAAYEEYPFHISVVYTAPVQVGPANPLYPVKTGYRATMWGIPYDDLDSWRGPYPPEVFAAQFGKLAAGWERGLDELRAAVHAAPPERQRDAQGDLRLARAAGVCFHSVANQARFVTARDALASPDEPLLPEQRRERQAEIRRCLESEIILARELFALAQEDSRIGFEPTCHYFYMPLDLVEKVINCRWLLGRLSGGPTSAPREGTST
;
A
#
# COMPACT_ATOMS: atom_id res chain seq x y z
N MET A 1 -12.41 27.36 -4.53
CA MET A 1 -11.36 26.37 -4.84
C MET A 1 -10.47 26.32 -3.60
N SER A 2 -10.65 25.31 -2.79
CA SER A 2 -9.88 25.14 -1.55
C SER A 2 -8.50 24.56 -1.86
N THR A 3 -7.53 24.85 -1.00
CA THR A 3 -6.13 24.37 -1.08
C THR A 3 -5.97 22.85 -1.19
N ILE A 4 -7.05 22.08 -1.13
CA ILE A 4 -7.08 20.62 -1.22
C ILE A 4 -7.19 20.15 -2.68
N GLU A 5 -7.83 20.90 -3.57
CA GLU A 5 -7.88 20.57 -5.02
C GLU A 5 -6.53 20.69 -5.72
N LEU A 6 -5.61 21.49 -5.17
CA LEU A 6 -4.23 21.60 -5.65
C LEU A 6 -3.35 20.37 -5.29
N TRP A 7 -3.78 19.51 -4.36
CA TRP A 7 -3.04 18.32 -3.95
C TRP A 7 -3.19 17.14 -4.93
N VAL A 8 -4.31 17.06 -5.65
CA VAL A 8 -4.56 16.01 -6.65
C VAL A 8 -3.81 16.33 -7.96
N VAL A 9 -3.49 17.59 -8.22
CA VAL A 9 -2.76 18.05 -9.43
C VAL A 9 -1.26 18.25 -9.17
N GLY A 10 -0.84 18.32 -7.90
CA GLY A 10 0.54 18.59 -7.48
C GLY A 10 1.28 17.39 -6.92
N ILE A 11 0.92 16.15 -7.30
CA ILE A 11 1.67 14.97 -6.90
C ILE A 11 2.99 14.91 -7.65
N CYS A 12 4.02 15.06 -6.89
CA CYS A 12 5.43 15.19 -7.13
C CYS A 12 6.02 14.23 -8.19
N PRO A 13 6.92 14.71 -9.05
CA PRO A 13 7.65 13.87 -10.00
C PRO A 13 8.76 13.11 -9.28
N ALA A 14 8.55 11.89 -8.87
CA ALA A 14 9.60 11.07 -8.28
C ALA A 14 9.43 9.57 -8.51
N PHE A 15 9.25 9.16 -9.77
CA PHE A 15 9.50 7.78 -10.19
C PHE A 15 10.57 7.79 -11.28
N LEU A 16 11.83 7.94 -10.88
CA LEU A 16 12.94 7.91 -11.80
C LEU A 16 13.99 6.91 -11.35
N ALA A 17 14.26 6.03 -12.28
CA ALA A 17 15.43 5.17 -12.40
C ALA A 17 15.57 3.99 -11.44
N TRP A 18 15.13 2.87 -11.92
CA TRP A 18 15.68 1.57 -11.59
C TRP A 18 16.82 1.25 -12.55
N THR A 19 18.03 1.69 -12.26
CA THR A 19 19.28 1.05 -12.72
C THR A 19 20.41 1.53 -11.85
N ALA A 20 21.19 0.60 -11.31
CA ALA A 20 22.54 0.84 -10.82
C ALA A 20 23.46 1.04 -12.02
N GLY A 21 23.24 2.10 -12.80
CA GLY A 21 24.15 2.60 -13.81
C GLY A 21 24.61 3.96 -13.34
N SER A 22 25.89 4.11 -13.05
CA SER A 22 26.55 5.32 -12.62
C SER A 22 26.22 6.51 -13.52
N CYS A 23 25.18 7.28 -13.13
CA CYS A 23 25.01 8.65 -13.59
C CYS A 23 25.21 9.54 -12.35
N SER A 24 26.29 10.31 -12.38
CA SER A 24 26.68 11.31 -11.40
C SER A 24 25.74 12.52 -11.48
N GLY A 25 24.58 12.41 -10.86
CA GLY A 25 23.62 13.49 -10.68
C GLY A 25 22.88 13.30 -9.38
N GLU A 26 23.20 14.14 -8.40
CA GLU A 26 22.65 14.24 -7.03
C GLU A 26 22.48 12.92 -6.24
N THR A 27 23.57 12.49 -5.67
CA THR A 27 23.65 11.45 -4.63
C THR A 27 23.24 11.97 -3.25
N ALA A 28 22.83 13.23 -3.13
CA ALA A 28 22.50 13.85 -1.86
C ALA A 28 21.20 13.30 -1.28
N LEU A 29 21.23 12.96 0.02
CA LEU A 29 20.05 12.60 0.78
C LEU A 29 19.05 13.78 0.79
N PRO A 30 17.75 13.56 0.58
CA PRO A 30 16.76 14.62 0.60
C PRO A 30 16.64 15.23 1.99
N GLN A 31 16.68 16.55 2.08
CA GLN A 31 16.63 17.26 3.37
C GLN A 31 15.18 17.74 3.68
N GLY A 32 14.55 18.39 2.76
CA GLY A 32 13.25 19.02 2.98
C GLY A 32 13.30 20.05 4.10
N THR A 33 12.18 20.25 4.79
CA THR A 33 12.14 20.99 6.06
C THR A 33 12.66 20.09 7.19
N ALA A 34 13.26 20.68 8.22
CA ALA A 34 13.84 19.95 9.34
C ALA A 34 13.22 20.41 10.67
N PRO A 35 11.96 20.08 10.95
CA PRO A 35 11.31 20.40 12.22
C PRO A 35 11.92 19.60 13.37
N ALA A 36 11.68 20.03 14.62
CA ALA A 36 12.13 19.29 15.81
C ALA A 36 11.51 17.88 15.84
N ALA A 37 12.32 16.86 16.14
CA ALA A 37 11.82 15.49 16.27
C ALA A 37 10.79 15.37 17.40
N LEU A 38 9.79 14.50 17.21
CA LEU A 38 8.84 14.17 18.28
C LEU A 38 9.53 13.35 19.35
N SER A 39 9.24 13.66 20.60
CA SER A 39 9.69 12.90 21.77
C SER A 39 8.56 12.07 22.34
N SER A 40 8.80 10.79 22.56
CA SER A 40 7.87 9.87 23.21
C SER A 40 8.05 9.92 24.72
N GLY A 41 7.39 10.88 25.38
CA GLY A 41 7.54 11.14 26.83
C GLY A 41 7.13 9.98 27.75
N TYR A 42 6.64 8.88 27.21
CA TYR A 42 6.33 7.64 27.93
C TYR A 42 7.51 6.65 27.96
N PHE A 43 8.57 6.85 27.21
CA PHE A 43 9.85 6.15 27.41
C PHE A 43 10.76 6.90 28.39
N PRO A 44 11.74 6.23 29.02
CA PRO A 44 12.72 6.88 29.86
C PRO A 44 13.51 7.98 29.13
N ASP A 45 13.96 7.68 27.94
CA ASP A 45 14.72 8.53 27.02
C ASP A 45 14.68 7.95 25.60
N ARG A 46 15.31 8.65 24.64
CA ARG A 46 15.39 8.22 23.24
C ARG A 46 16.17 6.89 23.04
N LEU A 47 17.13 6.58 23.93
CA LEU A 47 17.91 5.34 23.84
C LEU A 47 17.02 4.12 24.15
N HIS A 48 16.18 4.19 25.18
CA HIS A 48 15.22 3.14 25.50
C HIS A 48 14.17 2.97 24.39
N GLU A 49 13.67 4.08 23.84
CA GLU A 49 12.75 4.08 22.69
C GLU A 49 13.38 3.43 21.45
N PHE A 50 14.65 3.76 21.15
CA PHE A 50 15.41 3.16 20.05
C PHE A 50 15.58 1.65 20.23
N VAL A 51 15.94 1.18 21.41
CA VAL A 51 16.05 -0.25 21.71
C VAL A 51 14.69 -0.93 21.56
N TRP A 52 13.60 -0.33 22.08
CA TRP A 52 12.26 -0.86 21.98
C TRP A 52 11.82 -1.06 20.53
N ARG A 53 11.89 0.01 19.74
CA ARG A 53 11.40 0.02 18.35
C ARG A 53 12.19 -0.86 17.40
N ASN A 54 13.42 -1.24 17.73
CA ASN A 54 14.26 -2.07 16.86
C ASN A 54 14.48 -3.50 17.37
N TRP A 55 13.94 -3.87 18.55
CA TRP A 55 14.28 -5.09 19.27
C TRP A 55 14.12 -6.38 18.45
N ASN A 56 13.00 -6.55 17.77
CA ASN A 56 12.71 -7.77 17.00
C ASN A 56 13.03 -7.64 15.49
N ALA A 57 13.64 -6.53 15.09
CA ALA A 57 13.88 -6.20 13.68
C ALA A 57 15.36 -6.10 13.33
N VAL A 58 16.22 -5.81 14.34
CA VAL A 58 17.65 -5.57 14.17
C VAL A 58 18.42 -6.35 15.23
N PRO A 59 19.54 -7.04 14.88
CA PRO A 59 20.35 -7.74 15.86
C PRO A 59 20.93 -6.78 16.93
N PRO A 60 20.94 -7.15 18.24
CA PRO A 60 21.46 -6.29 19.31
C PRO A 60 22.90 -5.82 19.13
N ALA A 61 23.73 -6.62 18.48
CA ALA A 61 25.11 -6.24 18.17
C ALA A 61 25.17 -5.00 17.25
N ARG A 62 24.23 -4.88 16.28
CA ARG A 62 24.14 -3.71 15.42
C ARG A 62 23.60 -2.50 16.18
N LEU A 63 22.54 -2.68 16.98
CA LEU A 63 22.02 -1.58 17.82
C LEU A 63 23.14 -1.04 18.72
N ALA A 64 23.94 -1.92 19.33
CA ALA A 64 25.09 -1.56 20.15
C ALA A 64 26.14 -0.76 19.38
N HIS A 65 26.46 -1.17 18.17
CA HIS A 65 27.41 -0.48 17.29
C HIS A 65 26.97 0.97 17.01
N ILE A 66 25.70 1.16 16.63
CA ILE A 66 25.14 2.49 16.30
C ILE A 66 25.24 3.49 17.44
N VAL A 67 25.05 3.05 18.68
CA VAL A 67 25.08 3.93 19.86
C VAL A 67 26.41 3.88 20.63
N GLY A 68 27.41 3.15 20.15
CA GLY A 68 28.74 3.10 20.74
C GLY A 68 28.82 2.35 22.06
N CYS A 69 28.17 1.17 22.16
CA CYS A 69 28.23 0.33 23.36
C CYS A 69 28.38 -1.17 23.05
N SER A 70 28.27 -2.03 24.05
CA SER A 70 28.28 -3.48 23.88
C SER A 70 26.88 -4.08 23.77
N ALA A 71 26.74 -5.21 23.07
CA ALA A 71 25.47 -5.91 22.96
C ALA A 71 24.84 -6.30 24.32
N PRO A 72 25.60 -6.73 25.35
CA PRO A 72 25.04 -6.92 26.69
C PRO A 72 24.40 -5.66 27.31
N GLN A 73 24.95 -4.46 27.05
CA GLN A 73 24.36 -3.20 27.56
C GLN A 73 23.00 -2.93 26.88
N ILE A 74 22.87 -3.17 25.56
CA ILE A 74 21.59 -3.09 24.84
C ILE A 74 20.59 -4.11 25.39
N THR A 75 21.03 -5.34 25.61
CA THR A 75 20.18 -6.39 26.19
C THR A 75 19.69 -6.01 27.59
N ALA A 76 20.54 -5.45 28.42
CA ALA A 76 20.16 -4.97 29.75
C ALA A 76 19.09 -3.85 29.71
N LEU A 77 19.18 -2.91 28.74
CA LEU A 77 18.14 -1.91 28.52
C LEU A 77 16.81 -2.55 28.12
N ALA A 78 16.84 -3.50 27.19
CA ALA A 78 15.66 -4.23 26.77
C ALA A 78 14.98 -5.01 27.93
N GLU A 79 15.77 -5.74 28.70
CA GLU A 79 15.31 -6.50 29.87
C GLU A 79 14.74 -5.59 30.96
N SER A 80 15.32 -4.40 31.15
CA SER A 80 14.85 -3.41 32.14
C SER A 80 13.40 -2.97 31.84
N MET A 81 13.00 -2.95 30.56
CA MET A 81 11.64 -2.63 30.10
C MET A 81 10.73 -3.86 29.96
N GLY A 82 11.23 -5.07 30.22
CA GLY A 82 10.46 -6.31 30.15
C GLY A 82 10.36 -6.93 28.76
N LEU A 83 11.19 -6.51 27.80
CA LEU A 83 11.27 -7.15 26.50
C LEU A 83 11.71 -8.60 26.63
N PRO A 84 11.19 -9.52 25.77
CA PRO A 84 11.58 -10.93 25.79
C PRO A 84 13.03 -11.12 25.35
N ALA A 85 13.58 -12.31 25.60
CA ALA A 85 14.89 -12.70 25.07
C ALA A 85 14.92 -12.51 23.55
N VAL A 86 16.08 -12.15 23.01
CA VAL A 86 16.24 -11.81 21.59
C VAL A 86 15.88 -12.97 20.70
N PRO A 87 14.81 -12.93 19.91
CA PRO A 87 14.59 -13.89 18.85
C PRO A 87 15.61 -13.68 17.74
N SER A 88 15.93 -14.70 16.97
CA SER A 88 16.71 -14.50 15.75
C SER A 88 15.90 -13.65 14.77
N VAL A 89 16.52 -12.59 14.24
CA VAL A 89 15.90 -11.75 13.21
C VAL A 89 15.77 -12.58 11.93
N PRO A 90 14.56 -12.80 11.38
CA PRO A 90 14.38 -13.58 10.17
C PRO A 90 15.18 -13.01 8.99
N PRO A 91 15.74 -13.84 8.09
CA PRO A 91 16.44 -13.38 6.89
C PRO A 91 15.56 -12.41 6.05
N GLU A 92 14.28 -12.71 5.93
CA GLU A 92 13.31 -11.89 5.22
C GLU A 92 13.18 -10.49 5.82
N MET A 93 13.31 -10.33 7.14
CA MET A 93 13.27 -9.01 7.78
C MET A 93 14.46 -8.15 7.35
N ARG A 94 15.63 -8.74 7.15
CA ARG A 94 16.81 -8.01 6.66
C ARG A 94 16.65 -7.57 5.20
N GLN A 95 16.03 -8.40 4.36
CA GLN A 95 15.83 -8.16 2.94
C GLN A 95 14.66 -7.20 2.67
N ARG A 96 13.58 -7.32 3.44
CA ARG A 96 12.27 -6.71 3.17
C ARG A 96 11.85 -5.64 4.17
N GLY A 97 12.52 -5.53 5.32
CA GLY A 97 12.08 -4.71 6.46
C GLY A 97 12.49 -3.24 6.41
N TYR A 98 13.24 -2.79 5.42
CA TYR A 98 13.87 -1.47 5.46
C TYR A 98 12.87 -0.30 5.49
N VAL A 99 11.76 -0.35 4.75
CA VAL A 99 10.71 0.70 4.80
C VAL A 99 10.14 0.82 6.21
N THR A 100 9.88 -0.33 6.85
CA THR A 100 9.43 -0.38 8.25
C THR A 100 10.47 0.23 9.20
N LEU A 101 11.75 -0.12 9.04
CA LEU A 101 12.84 0.42 9.85
C LEU A 101 13.02 1.93 9.66
N VAL A 102 12.97 2.43 8.43
CA VAL A 102 13.02 3.87 8.14
C VAL A 102 11.90 4.60 8.87
N ARG A 103 10.65 4.15 8.73
CA ARG A 103 9.48 4.78 9.34
C ARG A 103 9.57 4.81 10.86
N ARG A 104 9.98 3.71 11.50
CA ARG A 104 10.08 3.57 12.97
C ARG A 104 11.17 4.45 13.57
N ASN A 105 12.22 4.75 12.81
CA ASN A 105 13.37 5.52 13.26
C ASN A 105 13.41 6.96 12.72
N TRP A 106 12.38 7.40 12.01
CA TRP A 106 12.37 8.69 11.31
C TRP A 106 12.52 9.88 12.24
N HIS A 107 11.93 9.81 13.45
CA HIS A 107 12.05 10.80 14.52
C HIS A 107 13.14 10.46 15.55
N LEU A 108 13.86 9.35 15.40
CA LEU A 108 14.84 8.91 16.39
C LEU A 108 16.28 9.14 15.95
N LEU A 109 16.59 8.88 14.68
CA LEU A 109 17.98 8.84 14.20
C LEU A 109 18.25 9.92 13.15
N PRO A 110 19.43 10.58 13.16
CA PRO A 110 19.90 11.32 12.01
C PRO A 110 20.24 10.38 10.85
N TYR A 111 20.48 10.92 9.66
CA TYR A 111 20.75 10.10 8.47
C TYR A 111 21.97 9.19 8.64
N GLU A 112 23.04 9.67 9.26
CA GLU A 112 24.27 8.90 9.46
C GLU A 112 23.98 7.59 10.21
N GLN A 113 23.24 7.66 11.31
CA GLN A 113 22.87 6.47 12.11
C GLN A 113 21.80 5.62 11.43
N LEU A 114 20.94 6.23 10.62
CA LEU A 114 19.97 5.47 9.81
C LEU A 114 20.67 4.65 8.72
N LEU A 115 21.71 5.18 8.07
CA LEU A 115 22.56 4.46 7.13
C LEU A 115 23.22 3.23 7.77
N GLU A 116 23.76 3.41 8.99
CA GLU A 116 24.34 2.29 9.78
C GLU A 116 23.28 1.25 10.15
N LEU A 117 22.07 1.70 10.55
CA LEU A 117 20.97 0.80 10.90
C LEU A 117 20.56 -0.10 9.72
N LEU A 118 20.51 0.47 8.53
CA LEU A 118 20.08 -0.19 7.30
C LEU A 118 21.22 -0.93 6.57
N GLU A 119 22.49 -0.66 6.92
CA GLU A 119 23.68 -1.15 6.19
C GLU A 119 23.67 -0.75 4.72
N VAL A 120 23.34 0.49 4.41
CA VAL A 120 23.29 1.02 3.04
C VAL A 120 24.15 2.26 2.87
N THR A 121 24.53 2.54 1.62
CA THR A 121 25.23 3.79 1.29
C THR A 121 24.27 4.97 1.20
N PRO A 122 24.76 6.24 1.30
CA PRO A 122 23.92 7.43 1.11
C PRO A 122 23.17 7.43 -0.22
N GLU A 123 23.83 7.02 -1.31
CA GLU A 123 23.26 6.93 -2.65
C GLU A 123 22.09 5.93 -2.69
N ARG A 124 22.28 4.77 -2.02
CA ARG A 124 21.24 3.75 -1.96
C ARG A 124 20.04 4.22 -1.15
N LEU A 125 20.24 4.86 0.01
CA LEU A 125 19.14 5.42 0.80
C LEU A 125 18.44 6.56 0.06
N ALA A 126 19.18 7.44 -0.62
CA ALA A 126 18.60 8.51 -1.42
C ALA A 126 17.72 7.94 -2.54
N LEU A 127 18.16 6.85 -3.19
CA LEU A 127 17.38 6.13 -4.19
C LEU A 127 16.11 5.53 -3.57
N MET A 128 16.22 4.78 -2.46
CA MET A 128 15.07 4.20 -1.76
C MET A 128 14.04 5.26 -1.37
N LEU A 129 14.48 6.39 -0.81
CA LEU A 129 13.56 7.46 -0.41
C LEU A 129 12.81 8.07 -1.59
N ARG A 130 13.45 8.21 -2.76
CA ARG A 130 12.85 8.83 -3.95
C ARG A 130 12.02 7.85 -4.78
N GLU A 131 12.48 6.61 -4.92
CA GLU A 131 11.97 5.68 -5.93
C GLU A 131 11.06 4.58 -5.35
N ASP A 132 11.30 4.16 -4.10
CA ASP A 132 10.54 3.07 -3.53
C ASP A 132 9.17 3.60 -3.02
N ASP A 133 8.15 3.50 -3.86
CA ASP A 133 6.74 3.77 -3.57
C ASP A 133 6.48 5.10 -2.83
N PHE A 134 7.08 6.19 -3.31
CA PHE A 134 6.91 7.53 -2.70
C PHE A 134 7.35 7.61 -1.23
N LEU A 135 8.33 6.83 -0.80
CA LEU A 135 8.71 6.77 0.60
C LEU A 135 9.02 8.16 1.18
N TRP A 136 9.74 9.02 0.43
CA TRP A 136 10.00 10.40 0.84
C TRP A 136 8.72 11.22 1.02
N HIS A 137 7.75 11.05 0.11
CA HIS A 137 6.44 11.69 0.21
C HIS A 137 5.66 11.15 1.41
N LYS A 138 5.66 9.82 1.61
CA LYS A 138 5.03 9.14 2.77
C LYS A 138 5.66 9.53 4.11
N LEU A 139 6.87 10.05 4.11
CA LEU A 139 7.55 10.62 5.27
C LEU A 139 7.35 12.15 5.41
N GLY A 140 6.48 12.75 4.59
CA GLY A 140 6.10 14.16 4.66
C GLY A 140 7.07 15.12 3.95
N GLN A 141 7.98 14.61 3.13
CA GLN A 141 9.02 15.39 2.43
C GLN A 141 9.86 16.25 3.40
N LEU A 142 10.10 15.74 4.57
CA LEU A 142 10.86 16.38 5.63
C LEU A 142 11.72 15.34 6.37
N LYS A 143 12.84 15.78 6.94
CA LYS A 143 13.62 14.95 7.88
C LYS A 143 13.67 15.66 9.23
N PRO A 144 13.04 15.09 10.28
CA PRO A 144 13.10 15.68 11.61
C PRO A 144 14.56 15.84 12.09
N GLN A 145 14.84 16.94 12.80
CA GLN A 145 16.13 17.14 13.44
C GLN A 145 16.30 16.15 14.59
N CYS A 146 17.20 15.22 14.41
CA CYS A 146 17.55 14.22 15.41
C CYS A 146 19.03 14.37 15.77
N GLU A 147 19.31 14.64 17.05
CA GLU A 147 20.67 14.57 17.54
C GLU A 147 21.21 13.13 17.48
N PRO A 148 22.49 12.92 17.21
CA PRO A 148 23.10 11.60 17.26
C PRO A 148 22.83 10.90 18.59
N LEU A 149 22.37 9.65 18.50
CA LEU A 149 22.06 8.85 19.66
C LEU A 149 23.32 8.14 20.15
N GLN A 150 23.65 8.32 21.43
CA GLN A 150 24.81 7.70 22.06
C GLN A 150 24.38 6.96 23.31
N TYR A 151 25.06 5.86 23.60
CA TYR A 151 24.86 5.14 24.86
C TYR A 151 25.30 5.96 26.06
N HIS A 152 24.44 5.98 27.05
CA HIS A 152 24.77 6.43 28.41
C HIS A 152 24.17 5.46 29.42
N PRO A 153 24.83 5.22 30.56
CA PRO A 153 24.24 4.42 31.62
C PRO A 153 22.93 5.06 32.12
N PRO A 154 21.84 4.28 32.28
CA PRO A 154 20.60 4.82 32.80
C PRO A 154 20.76 5.45 34.18
N ASP A 155 20.24 6.65 34.37
CA ASP A 155 20.15 7.27 35.70
C ASP A 155 18.98 6.67 36.51
N ASP A 156 18.80 7.16 37.76
CA ASP A 156 17.74 6.63 38.63
C ASP A 156 16.34 6.92 38.12
N VAL A 157 16.14 8.01 37.36
CA VAL A 157 14.86 8.35 36.78
C VAL A 157 14.55 7.39 35.64
N ALA A 158 15.49 7.17 34.74
CA ALA A 158 15.38 6.24 33.64
C ALA A 158 15.14 4.80 34.13
N ARG A 159 15.88 4.37 35.19
CA ARG A 159 15.68 3.04 35.81
C ARG A 159 14.26 2.85 36.36
N ARG A 160 13.74 3.86 37.09
CA ARG A 160 12.37 3.81 37.62
C ARG A 160 11.35 3.74 36.48
N ARG A 161 11.51 4.58 35.47
CA ARG A 161 10.57 4.58 34.32
C ARG A 161 10.62 3.27 33.54
N ALA A 162 11.80 2.71 33.30
CA ALA A 162 11.93 1.38 32.68
C ALA A 162 11.24 0.28 33.51
N ALA A 163 11.35 0.33 34.84
CA ALA A 163 10.68 -0.61 35.72
C ALA A 163 9.14 -0.45 35.68
N GLU A 164 8.61 0.77 35.55
CA GLU A 164 7.18 1.03 35.33
C GLU A 164 6.71 0.43 33.99
N ILE A 165 7.47 0.62 32.92
CA ILE A 165 7.18 -0.01 31.61
C ILE A 165 7.15 -1.54 31.76
N ARG A 166 8.16 -2.11 32.42
CA ARG A 166 8.21 -3.56 32.68
C ARG A 166 6.97 -4.05 33.44
N HIS A 167 6.50 -3.27 34.41
CA HIS A 167 5.28 -3.59 35.15
C HIS A 167 4.05 -3.56 34.24
N VAL A 168 3.89 -2.52 33.43
CA VAL A 168 2.79 -2.39 32.45
C VAL A 168 2.80 -3.56 31.47
N VAL A 169 3.97 -3.95 30.95
CA VAL A 169 4.13 -5.09 30.05
C VAL A 169 3.73 -6.39 30.73
N ALA A 170 4.20 -6.62 31.97
CA ALA A 170 3.85 -7.83 32.74
C ALA A 170 2.36 -7.94 33.06
N GLU A 171 1.73 -6.82 33.46
CA GLU A 171 0.30 -6.74 33.79
C GLU A 171 -0.59 -7.02 32.57
N ASN A 172 -0.23 -6.46 31.40
CA ASN A 172 -1.12 -6.46 30.23
C ASN A 172 -0.86 -7.63 29.28
N PHE A 173 0.34 -8.16 29.23
CA PHE A 173 0.76 -9.21 28.28
C PHE A 173 1.26 -10.48 28.98
N GLY A 174 1.78 -10.41 30.22
CA GLY A 174 2.25 -11.56 30.97
C GLY A 174 3.22 -12.41 30.15
N GLU A 175 2.94 -13.72 30.03
CA GLU A 175 3.74 -14.65 29.25
C GLU A 175 3.45 -14.58 27.74
N THR A 176 2.35 -13.94 27.31
CA THR A 176 2.01 -13.88 25.88
C THR A 176 3.03 -13.11 25.05
N ILE A 177 3.73 -12.11 25.64
CA ILE A 177 4.80 -11.38 24.96
C ILE A 177 6.03 -12.27 24.68
N ARG A 178 6.19 -13.37 25.42
CA ARG A 178 7.25 -14.38 25.27
C ARG A 178 6.77 -15.64 24.57
N GLY A 179 5.46 -15.72 24.28
CA GLY A 179 4.84 -16.84 23.61
C GLY A 179 5.34 -17.06 22.19
N PRO A 180 5.02 -18.21 21.60
CA PRO A 180 5.35 -18.49 20.21
C PRO A 180 4.69 -17.43 19.32
N ALA A 181 5.46 -16.91 18.37
CA ALA A 181 4.97 -15.97 17.37
C ALA A 181 5.34 -16.45 15.97
N GLU A 182 4.45 -16.25 15.01
CA GLU A 182 4.80 -16.45 13.61
C GLU A 182 5.86 -15.41 13.21
N PRO A 183 7.03 -15.87 12.66
CA PRO A 183 8.07 -14.92 12.23
C PRO A 183 7.54 -13.90 11.22
N ARG A 184 7.99 -12.67 11.32
CA ARG A 184 7.60 -11.64 10.32
C ARG A 184 8.01 -12.11 8.93
N PHE A 185 7.14 -11.89 7.94
CA PHE A 185 7.24 -12.39 6.57
C PHE A 185 7.14 -13.93 6.40
N ASP A 186 6.68 -14.72 7.40
CA ASP A 186 6.55 -16.17 7.23
C ASP A 186 5.55 -16.52 6.10
N PHE A 187 4.54 -15.67 5.87
CA PHE A 187 3.64 -15.81 4.73
C PHE A 187 4.38 -15.88 3.37
N VAL A 188 5.56 -15.24 3.25
CA VAL A 188 6.38 -15.30 2.02
C VAL A 188 6.87 -16.75 1.79
N ARG A 189 7.37 -17.40 2.84
CA ARG A 189 7.77 -18.81 2.81
C ARG A 189 6.57 -19.72 2.50
N GLN A 190 5.43 -19.46 3.15
CA GLN A 190 4.19 -20.21 2.93
C GLN A 190 3.72 -20.10 1.48
N LEU A 191 3.71 -18.89 0.91
CA LEU A 191 3.29 -18.66 -0.48
C LEU A 191 4.31 -19.20 -1.50
N ARG A 192 5.60 -19.24 -1.18
CA ARG A 192 6.64 -19.86 -2.02
C ARG A 192 6.51 -21.39 -2.10
N THR A 193 6.03 -22.03 -1.03
CA THR A 193 5.92 -23.49 -0.96
C THR A 193 4.73 -23.99 -1.79
N PRO A 194 4.94 -24.86 -2.81
CA PRO A 194 3.85 -25.46 -3.55
C PRO A 194 2.92 -26.29 -2.66
N LEU A 195 1.62 -26.25 -2.95
CA LEU A 195 0.66 -27.15 -2.33
C LEU A 195 0.78 -28.58 -2.92
N PRO A 196 0.48 -29.63 -2.16
CA PRO A 196 0.20 -30.94 -2.73
C PRO A 196 -0.83 -30.78 -3.86
N SER A 197 -0.65 -31.49 -4.98
CA SER A 197 -1.41 -31.25 -6.20
C SER A 197 -2.93 -31.27 -5.95
N HIS A 198 -3.52 -30.11 -6.02
CA HIS A 198 -4.96 -29.92 -6.12
C HIS A 198 -5.21 -29.35 -7.51
N THR A 199 -5.93 -30.11 -8.33
CA THR A 199 -6.38 -29.61 -9.64
C THR A 199 -7.73 -28.91 -9.40
N PRO A 200 -7.82 -27.58 -9.54
CA PRO A 200 -9.12 -26.94 -9.46
C PRO A 200 -10.03 -27.53 -10.54
N PRO A 201 -11.33 -27.66 -10.30
CA PRO A 201 -12.26 -28.11 -11.31
C PRO A 201 -12.19 -27.19 -12.54
N PRO A 202 -12.15 -27.78 -13.76
CA PRO A 202 -12.12 -26.97 -14.97
C PRO A 202 -13.36 -26.09 -15.03
N LEU A 203 -13.18 -24.80 -15.27
CA LEU A 203 -14.29 -23.93 -15.62
C LEU A 203 -14.84 -24.41 -16.97
N THR A 204 -16.09 -24.80 -17.03
CA THR A 204 -16.82 -25.04 -18.29
C THR A 204 -17.12 -23.70 -18.96
N ALA A 205 -16.16 -23.16 -19.69
CA ALA A 205 -16.30 -21.86 -20.34
C ALA A 205 -16.33 -21.99 -21.84
N ASN A 206 -17.46 -21.61 -22.45
CA ASN A 206 -17.62 -21.42 -23.89
C ASN A 206 -17.25 -20.00 -24.38
N ARG A 207 -16.58 -19.19 -23.55
CA ARG A 207 -16.06 -17.86 -23.92
C ARG A 207 -14.55 -17.83 -23.72
N PRO A 208 -13.81 -16.98 -24.49
CA PRO A 208 -12.45 -16.62 -24.14
C PRO A 208 -12.44 -16.18 -22.67
N ALA A 209 -11.57 -16.78 -21.88
CA ALA A 209 -11.55 -16.48 -20.45
C ALA A 209 -11.29 -15.00 -20.23
N LEU A 210 -12.20 -14.32 -19.51
CA LEU A 210 -12.03 -12.95 -19.07
C LEU A 210 -10.63 -12.81 -18.42
N LEU A 211 -9.84 -11.82 -18.85
CA LEU A 211 -8.54 -11.56 -18.24
C LEU A 211 -8.74 -11.14 -16.79
N ARG A 212 -8.04 -11.80 -15.86
CA ARG A 212 -7.96 -11.44 -14.44
C ARG A 212 -6.50 -11.25 -14.09
N LEU A 213 -6.08 -10.00 -14.10
CA LEU A 213 -4.70 -9.57 -13.92
C LEU A 213 -4.47 -9.12 -12.47
N VAL A 214 -3.34 -9.49 -11.87
CA VAL A 214 -3.00 -9.13 -10.48
C VAL A 214 -1.48 -8.95 -10.31
N TYR A 215 -1.09 -8.14 -9.32
CA TYR A 215 0.30 -8.04 -8.87
C TYR A 215 0.63 -9.05 -7.78
N SER A 216 1.91 -9.27 -7.55
CA SER A 216 2.39 -10.22 -6.55
C SER A 216 2.29 -9.67 -5.13
N TYR A 217 1.70 -10.45 -4.23
CA TYR A 217 1.70 -10.14 -2.79
C TYR A 217 3.07 -10.29 -2.12
N VAL A 218 4.03 -11.00 -2.75
CA VAL A 218 5.38 -11.23 -2.23
C VAL A 218 6.45 -10.44 -2.98
N ALA A 219 6.07 -9.51 -3.84
CA ALA A 219 7.01 -8.64 -4.51
C ALA A 219 7.79 -7.76 -3.51
N VAL A 220 8.96 -7.36 -3.90
CA VAL A 220 9.81 -6.39 -3.21
C VAL A 220 10.44 -5.48 -4.25
N TYR A 221 10.87 -4.30 -3.81
CA TYR A 221 11.62 -3.39 -4.67
C TYR A 221 12.97 -3.99 -5.07
N GLY A 222 13.39 -3.74 -6.28
CA GLY A 222 14.61 -4.26 -6.87
C GLY A 222 14.34 -4.78 -8.28
N ASP A 223 15.37 -5.23 -8.98
CA ASP A 223 15.25 -5.80 -10.31
C ASP A 223 15.19 -7.35 -10.23
N PRO A 224 14.00 -7.94 -10.25
CA PRO A 224 13.84 -9.40 -10.15
C PRO A 224 14.32 -10.13 -11.40
N LEU A 225 14.56 -9.42 -12.50
CA LEU A 225 15.11 -10.01 -13.72
C LEU A 225 16.64 -10.14 -13.68
N LEU A 226 17.31 -9.44 -12.75
CA LEU A 226 18.75 -9.59 -12.49
C LEU A 226 19.04 -10.32 -11.18
N ASN A 227 18.18 -10.14 -10.17
CA ASN A 227 18.35 -10.76 -8.86
C ASN A 227 17.25 -11.81 -8.61
N PRO A 228 17.56 -13.13 -8.72
CA PRO A 228 16.58 -14.18 -8.56
C PRO A 228 16.03 -14.31 -7.13
N ASP A 229 16.69 -13.73 -6.11
CA ASP A 229 16.20 -13.75 -4.73
C ASP A 229 14.95 -12.87 -4.56
N LEU A 230 14.73 -11.95 -5.51
CA LEU A 230 13.56 -11.06 -5.54
C LEU A 230 12.37 -11.68 -6.30
N ASP A 231 12.40 -12.97 -6.63
CA ASP A 231 11.35 -13.62 -7.43
C ASP A 231 9.93 -13.27 -6.95
N PRO A 232 9.15 -12.48 -7.74
CA PRO A 232 7.82 -12.05 -7.36
C PRO A 232 6.76 -13.13 -7.56
N TYR A 233 7.04 -14.15 -8.36
CA TYR A 233 6.08 -15.18 -8.75
C TYR A 233 6.62 -16.61 -8.57
N PRO A 234 6.93 -17.02 -7.33
CA PRO A 234 7.35 -18.39 -7.07
C PRO A 234 6.24 -19.40 -7.38
N ASP A 235 6.61 -20.63 -7.68
CA ASP A 235 5.68 -21.69 -8.11
C ASP A 235 4.49 -21.89 -7.16
N GLY A 236 4.70 -21.79 -5.85
CA GLY A 236 3.63 -21.93 -4.87
C GLY A 236 2.60 -20.80 -4.94
N LEU A 237 3.04 -19.57 -5.22
CA LEU A 237 2.12 -18.43 -5.42
C LEU A 237 1.36 -18.57 -6.74
N LEU A 238 2.07 -18.88 -7.85
CA LEU A 238 1.42 -19.10 -9.15
C LEU A 238 0.37 -20.21 -9.07
N GLN A 239 0.66 -21.30 -8.33
CA GLN A 239 -0.30 -22.38 -8.13
C GLN A 239 -1.58 -21.90 -7.42
N ARG A 240 -1.43 -21.13 -6.35
CA ARG A 240 -2.58 -20.59 -5.59
C ARG A 240 -3.39 -19.58 -6.40
N LEU A 241 -2.70 -18.68 -7.10
CA LEU A 241 -3.34 -17.69 -7.96
C LEU A 241 -4.15 -18.36 -9.09
N SER A 242 -3.56 -19.36 -9.75
CA SER A 242 -4.28 -20.17 -10.74
C SER A 242 -5.49 -20.87 -10.11
N GLY A 243 -5.34 -21.39 -8.88
CA GLY A 243 -6.42 -22.08 -8.15
C GLY A 243 -7.64 -21.19 -7.90
N VAL A 244 -7.45 -19.91 -7.63
CA VAL A 244 -8.53 -18.93 -7.48
C VAL A 244 -8.88 -18.18 -8.77
N GLY A 245 -8.42 -18.69 -9.92
CA GLY A 245 -8.84 -18.25 -11.25
C GLY A 245 -8.10 -17.04 -11.82
N ILE A 246 -6.97 -16.65 -11.27
CA ILE A 246 -6.07 -15.67 -11.88
C ILE A 246 -5.43 -16.28 -13.13
N ASN A 247 -5.45 -15.56 -14.24
CA ASN A 247 -4.88 -15.97 -15.52
C ASN A 247 -3.91 -14.95 -16.13
N GLY A 248 -3.62 -13.88 -15.41
CA GLY A 248 -2.62 -12.88 -15.74
C GLY A 248 -1.92 -12.34 -14.52
N VAL A 249 -0.61 -12.09 -14.62
CA VAL A 249 0.18 -11.38 -13.61
C VAL A 249 1.04 -10.34 -14.31
N TRP A 250 1.43 -9.27 -13.60
CA TRP A 250 2.23 -8.25 -14.20
C TRP A 250 3.54 -7.98 -13.42
N LEU A 251 4.54 -7.52 -14.15
CA LEU A 251 5.86 -7.17 -13.66
C LEU A 251 6.18 -5.73 -14.08
N HIS A 252 6.59 -4.91 -13.15
CA HIS A 252 7.10 -3.59 -13.47
C HIS A 252 8.41 -3.70 -14.28
N ALA A 253 8.51 -2.96 -15.38
CA ALA A 253 9.68 -2.95 -16.23
C ALA A 253 9.94 -1.56 -16.82
N VAL A 254 11.20 -1.31 -17.17
CA VAL A 254 11.65 -0.09 -17.85
C VAL A 254 12.22 -0.51 -19.20
N LEU A 255 11.68 0.03 -20.28
CA LEU A 255 11.99 -0.42 -21.65
C LEU A 255 13.46 -0.28 -22.02
N ARG A 256 14.12 0.81 -21.56
CA ARG A 256 15.55 1.04 -21.79
C ARG A 256 16.48 -0.01 -21.16
N ASP A 257 15.97 -0.78 -20.19
CA ASP A 257 16.72 -1.85 -19.53
C ASP A 257 16.51 -3.22 -20.22
N LEU A 258 15.43 -3.35 -20.99
CA LEU A 258 15.04 -4.60 -21.66
C LEU A 258 15.50 -4.70 -23.11
N ALA A 259 15.93 -3.60 -23.72
CA ALA A 259 16.31 -3.59 -25.13
C ALA A 259 17.46 -2.64 -25.40
N PRO A 260 18.33 -2.92 -26.41
CA PRO A 260 19.40 -2.02 -26.80
C PRO A 260 18.85 -0.71 -27.37
N GLY A 261 19.51 0.39 -27.08
CA GLY A 261 19.15 1.72 -27.58
C GLY A 261 19.68 2.05 -28.98
N GLY A 262 20.43 1.14 -29.57
CA GLY A 262 21.03 1.33 -30.88
C GLY A 262 22.03 2.50 -30.92
N ALA A 263 22.21 3.11 -32.11
CA ALA A 263 23.10 4.24 -32.27
C ALA A 263 22.61 5.52 -31.58
N ALA A 264 21.30 5.67 -31.40
CA ALA A 264 20.71 6.87 -30.78
C ALA A 264 20.93 6.93 -29.26
N PHE A 265 20.83 5.78 -28.60
CA PHE A 265 20.89 5.67 -27.14
C PHE A 265 21.81 4.52 -26.72
N PRO A 266 23.13 4.59 -27.01
CA PRO A 266 24.06 3.46 -26.85
C PRO A 266 24.24 3.01 -25.40
N GLU A 267 23.83 3.82 -24.40
CA GLU A 267 23.84 3.49 -22.98
C GLU A 267 22.64 2.64 -22.54
N PHE A 268 21.60 2.46 -23.37
CA PHE A 268 20.44 1.64 -23.05
C PHE A 268 20.74 0.16 -23.32
N GLY A 269 20.02 -0.70 -22.63
CA GLY A 269 20.09 -2.15 -22.80
C GLY A 269 21.24 -2.83 -22.05
N GLN A 270 21.82 -2.21 -21.04
CA GLN A 270 22.80 -2.88 -20.20
C GLN A 270 22.16 -4.13 -19.58
N ASP A 271 22.82 -5.30 -19.70
CA ASP A 271 22.35 -6.60 -19.23
C ASP A 271 20.97 -7.05 -19.76
N HIS A 272 20.47 -6.48 -20.86
CA HIS A 272 19.15 -6.81 -21.41
C HIS A 272 19.00 -8.28 -21.78
N GLU A 273 20.03 -8.94 -22.32
CA GLU A 273 20.00 -10.37 -22.68
C GLU A 273 19.71 -11.24 -21.46
N ARG A 274 20.35 -10.94 -20.32
CA ARG A 274 20.12 -11.66 -19.06
C ARG A 274 18.70 -11.41 -18.55
N ARG A 275 18.22 -10.15 -18.58
CA ARG A 275 16.85 -9.83 -18.20
C ARG A 275 15.82 -10.54 -19.06
N LEU A 276 16.01 -10.57 -20.38
CA LEU A 276 15.10 -11.27 -21.30
C LEU A 276 15.12 -12.79 -21.11
N ALA A 277 16.29 -13.38 -20.83
CA ALA A 277 16.38 -14.80 -20.51
C ALA A 277 15.60 -15.16 -19.23
N ASN A 278 15.74 -14.34 -18.17
CA ASN A 278 15.00 -14.53 -16.92
C ASN A 278 13.50 -14.24 -17.08
N LEU A 279 13.13 -13.23 -17.87
CA LEU A 279 11.74 -12.95 -18.21
C LEU A 279 11.11 -14.13 -18.97
N LYS A 280 11.81 -14.72 -19.93
CA LYS A 280 11.36 -15.90 -20.66
C LYS A 280 11.15 -17.10 -19.72
N ALA A 281 12.07 -17.34 -18.79
CA ALA A 281 11.93 -18.39 -17.80
C ALA A 281 10.70 -18.17 -16.88
N LEU A 282 10.41 -16.92 -16.48
CA LEU A 282 9.21 -16.57 -15.72
C LEU A 282 7.94 -16.82 -16.55
N VAL A 283 7.91 -16.39 -17.82
CA VAL A 283 6.78 -16.60 -18.73
C VAL A 283 6.48 -18.08 -18.92
N GLU A 284 7.50 -18.91 -19.14
CA GLU A 284 7.36 -20.35 -19.28
C GLU A 284 6.85 -21.00 -17.96
N ARG A 285 7.34 -20.54 -16.80
CA ARG A 285 6.91 -21.00 -15.48
C ARG A 285 5.46 -20.68 -15.21
N ALA A 286 5.04 -19.43 -15.43
CA ALA A 286 3.66 -18.98 -15.27
C ALA A 286 2.72 -19.66 -16.27
N GLY A 287 3.17 -19.84 -17.53
CA GLY A 287 2.42 -20.50 -18.60
C GLY A 287 2.05 -21.96 -18.27
N ARG A 288 2.91 -22.69 -17.53
CA ARG A 288 2.56 -24.06 -17.04
C ARG A 288 1.34 -24.08 -16.11
N ARG A 289 0.97 -22.92 -15.55
CA ARG A 289 -0.20 -22.74 -14.68
C ARG A 289 -1.37 -22.02 -15.37
N GLY A 290 -1.28 -21.80 -16.71
CA GLY A 290 -2.29 -21.05 -17.47
C GLY A 290 -2.29 -19.54 -17.16
N ILE A 291 -1.21 -19.01 -16.61
CA ILE A 291 -1.06 -17.60 -16.25
C ILE A 291 -0.15 -16.92 -17.28
N ARG A 292 -0.62 -15.84 -17.88
CA ARG A 292 0.16 -14.98 -18.76
C ARG A 292 0.90 -13.90 -17.97
N VAL A 293 2.09 -13.51 -18.40
CA VAL A 293 2.88 -12.43 -17.79
C VAL A 293 2.77 -11.19 -18.66
N TYR A 294 2.51 -10.04 -18.02
CA TYR A 294 2.42 -8.72 -18.64
C TYR A 294 3.53 -7.82 -18.11
N LEU A 295 4.04 -6.91 -18.94
CA LEU A 295 4.94 -5.86 -18.49
C LEU A 295 4.15 -4.59 -18.19
N TYR A 296 4.28 -4.08 -16.96
CA TYR A 296 3.80 -2.74 -16.62
C TYR A 296 4.83 -1.70 -17.04
N LEU A 297 4.41 -0.78 -17.90
CA LEU A 297 5.26 0.23 -18.52
C LEU A 297 4.72 1.65 -18.29
N ASN A 298 5.59 2.55 -17.83
CA ASN A 298 5.38 3.99 -17.84
C ASN A 298 6.37 4.60 -18.86
N GLU A 299 6.09 4.52 -20.15
CA GLU A 299 7.03 4.91 -21.19
C GLU A 299 6.51 6.06 -22.07
N PRO A 300 7.42 6.81 -22.68
CA PRO A 300 8.87 6.82 -22.45
C PRO A 300 9.24 7.49 -21.13
N ARG A 301 10.17 6.93 -20.38
CA ARG A 301 10.63 7.52 -19.13
C ARG A 301 11.45 8.79 -19.38
N ALA A 302 11.22 9.84 -18.59
CA ALA A 302 12.07 11.01 -18.59
C ALA A 302 13.52 10.67 -18.20
N MET A 303 14.44 11.48 -18.69
CA MET A 303 15.87 11.35 -18.42
C MET A 303 16.40 12.63 -17.75
N PRO A 304 17.48 12.57 -16.96
CA PRO A 304 18.12 13.75 -16.42
C PRO A 304 18.51 14.76 -17.52
N ASN A 305 18.41 16.05 -17.27
CA ASN A 305 18.67 17.09 -18.26
C ASN A 305 20.01 16.96 -18.99
N PRO A 306 21.15 16.58 -18.35
CA PRO A 306 22.43 16.40 -19.05
C PRO A 306 22.41 15.32 -20.15
N PHE A 307 21.48 14.36 -20.09
CA PHE A 307 21.30 13.35 -21.14
C PHE A 307 21.01 13.98 -22.51
N PHE A 308 20.31 15.12 -22.52
CA PHE A 308 19.85 15.80 -23.74
C PHE A 308 20.86 16.79 -24.34
N GLU A 309 21.98 17.09 -23.68
CA GLU A 309 23.02 17.95 -24.20
C GLU A 309 23.54 17.45 -25.53
N LYS A 310 23.62 16.12 -25.71
CA LYS A 310 24.04 15.46 -26.94
C LYS A 310 22.89 15.02 -27.83
N ARG A 311 21.63 15.20 -27.40
CA ARG A 311 20.41 14.68 -28.06
C ARG A 311 19.25 15.67 -27.98
N PRO A 312 19.46 16.95 -28.37
CA PRO A 312 18.41 17.96 -28.27
C PRO A 312 17.17 17.62 -29.12
N GLU A 313 17.33 16.78 -30.14
CA GLU A 313 16.21 16.30 -30.97
C GLU A 313 15.28 15.33 -30.24
N ALA A 314 15.70 14.70 -29.15
CA ALA A 314 14.89 13.80 -28.33
C ALA A 314 14.18 14.50 -27.17
N ALA A 315 14.65 15.72 -26.79
CA ALA A 315 14.16 16.43 -25.62
C ALA A 315 12.70 16.89 -25.78
N GLY A 316 11.88 16.68 -24.76
CA GLY A 316 10.50 17.13 -24.66
C GLY A 316 10.33 18.26 -23.62
N VAL A 317 9.32 18.15 -22.76
CA VAL A 317 9.09 19.08 -21.64
C VAL A 317 10.07 18.77 -20.49
N GLU A 318 10.50 19.83 -19.81
CA GLU A 318 11.35 19.71 -18.62
C GLU A 318 10.51 19.91 -17.35
N GLU A 319 10.84 19.12 -16.32
CA GLU A 319 10.26 19.25 -15.00
C GLU A 319 11.27 18.76 -13.93
N ASN A 320 11.59 19.60 -12.96
CA ASN A 320 12.41 19.26 -11.77
C ASN A 320 13.77 18.58 -12.08
N GLY A 321 14.51 19.09 -13.09
CA GLY A 321 15.81 18.55 -13.46
C GLY A 321 15.76 17.34 -14.42
N TYR A 322 14.57 16.94 -14.85
CA TYR A 322 14.34 15.86 -15.81
C TYR A 322 13.61 16.38 -17.04
N THR A 323 13.88 15.76 -18.17
CA THR A 323 13.22 16.08 -19.44
C THR A 323 12.57 14.82 -20.02
N ALA A 324 11.32 14.95 -20.46
CA ALA A 324 10.60 13.88 -21.15
C ALA A 324 11.29 13.52 -22.49
N LEU A 325 11.32 12.23 -22.83
CA LEU A 325 11.61 11.80 -24.19
C LEU A 325 10.39 12.09 -25.08
N CYS A 326 10.54 13.01 -26.04
CA CYS A 326 9.42 13.48 -26.86
C CYS A 326 9.03 12.45 -27.92
N THR A 327 7.83 11.86 -27.82
CA THR A 327 7.32 10.88 -28.81
C THR A 327 7.05 11.49 -30.18
N SER A 328 6.90 12.83 -30.27
CA SER A 328 6.88 13.52 -31.57
C SER A 328 8.25 13.62 -32.26
N SER A 329 9.31 13.18 -31.57
CA SER A 329 10.66 13.03 -32.19
C SER A 329 10.75 11.69 -32.89
N PRO A 330 11.14 11.67 -34.20
CA PRO A 330 11.28 10.40 -34.94
C PRO A 330 12.25 9.42 -34.31
N VAL A 331 13.36 9.91 -33.73
CA VAL A 331 14.37 9.03 -33.09
C VAL A 331 13.81 8.34 -31.85
N VAL A 332 12.99 9.00 -31.04
CA VAL A 332 12.36 8.42 -29.86
C VAL A 332 11.32 7.37 -30.28
N ARG A 333 10.45 7.71 -31.24
CA ARG A 333 9.46 6.75 -31.77
C ARG A 333 10.10 5.50 -32.34
N GLN A 334 11.11 5.68 -33.18
CA GLN A 334 11.83 4.55 -33.79
C GLN A 334 12.43 3.65 -32.72
N TRP A 335 13.13 4.23 -31.74
CA TRP A 335 13.70 3.45 -30.63
C TRP A 335 12.64 2.68 -29.85
N MET A 336 11.55 3.34 -29.46
CA MET A 336 10.49 2.66 -28.68
C MET A 336 9.87 1.50 -29.46
N THR A 337 9.56 1.72 -30.74
CA THR A 337 9.00 0.66 -31.61
C THR A 337 9.99 -0.50 -31.76
N GLU A 338 11.27 -0.22 -32.01
CA GLU A 338 12.32 -1.26 -32.16
C GLU A 338 12.57 -2.02 -30.85
N ALA A 339 12.61 -1.30 -29.72
CA ALA A 339 12.81 -1.88 -28.40
C ALA A 339 11.68 -2.84 -28.02
N LEU A 340 10.43 -2.43 -28.17
CA LEU A 340 9.27 -3.30 -27.93
C LEU A 340 9.25 -4.49 -28.88
N THR A 341 9.52 -4.25 -30.17
CA THR A 341 9.64 -5.32 -31.17
C THR A 341 10.69 -6.36 -30.76
N HIS A 342 11.84 -5.89 -30.27
CA HIS A 342 12.91 -6.75 -29.77
C HIS A 342 12.44 -7.61 -28.59
N VAL A 343 11.86 -7.00 -27.55
CA VAL A 343 11.37 -7.70 -26.36
C VAL A 343 10.35 -8.80 -26.73
N PHE A 344 9.36 -8.46 -27.53
CA PHE A 344 8.29 -9.41 -27.88
C PHE A 344 8.72 -10.52 -28.86
N ARG A 345 9.77 -10.29 -29.66
CA ARG A 345 10.42 -11.36 -30.45
C ARG A 345 11.27 -12.30 -29.61
N GLN A 346 12.00 -11.76 -28.62
CA GLN A 346 12.85 -12.56 -27.75
C GLN A 346 12.03 -13.37 -26.72
N VAL A 347 10.85 -12.89 -26.32
CA VAL A 347 9.96 -13.53 -25.36
C VAL A 347 8.54 -13.74 -25.96
N PRO A 348 8.39 -14.64 -26.94
CA PRO A 348 7.13 -14.79 -27.72
C PRO A 348 5.92 -15.22 -26.89
N GLY A 349 6.13 -15.82 -25.69
CA GLY A 349 5.04 -16.21 -24.78
C GLY A 349 4.57 -15.08 -23.84
N LEU A 350 5.12 -13.88 -23.95
CA LEU A 350 4.71 -12.72 -23.15
C LEU A 350 3.26 -12.34 -23.49
N GLY A 351 2.41 -12.18 -22.45
CA GLY A 351 0.99 -11.92 -22.62
C GLY A 351 0.66 -10.56 -23.24
N GLY A 352 1.48 -9.56 -22.94
CA GLY A 352 1.28 -8.20 -23.41
C GLY A 352 1.93 -7.16 -22.52
N ILE A 353 1.47 -5.93 -22.70
CA ILE A 353 1.81 -4.81 -21.81
C ILE A 353 0.56 -4.26 -21.13
N TYR A 354 0.77 -3.69 -19.96
CA TYR A 354 -0.13 -2.77 -19.28
C TYR A 354 0.58 -1.44 -19.13
N ALA A 355 0.03 -0.36 -19.67
CA ALA A 355 0.69 0.93 -19.72
C ALA A 355 -0.16 2.04 -19.11
N ILE A 356 0.44 2.85 -18.24
CA ILE A 356 -0.08 4.14 -17.79
C ILE A 356 0.79 5.22 -18.46
N THR A 357 0.19 6.01 -19.35
CA THR A 357 0.92 7.01 -20.18
C THR A 357 0.93 8.40 -19.56
N ALA A 358 0.12 8.62 -18.54
CA ALA A 358 0.09 9.84 -17.72
C ALA A 358 -0.12 9.42 -16.27
N SER A 359 0.94 9.38 -15.50
CA SER A 359 0.97 9.03 -14.07
C SER A 359 1.75 10.09 -13.31
N GLU A 360 2.16 9.77 -12.11
CA GLU A 360 3.06 10.61 -11.31
C GLU A 360 4.44 10.78 -11.94
N ASN A 361 4.80 9.88 -12.86
CA ASN A 361 6.05 9.97 -13.60
C ASN A 361 5.93 10.87 -14.81
N LEU A 362 6.94 11.71 -15.03
CA LEU A 362 7.10 12.41 -16.28
C LEU A 362 7.44 11.40 -17.39
N THR A 363 6.49 11.12 -18.28
CA THR A 363 6.64 10.15 -19.36
C THR A 363 6.71 10.82 -20.72
N ASN A 364 5.63 11.37 -21.21
CA ASN A 364 5.54 12.09 -22.48
C ASN A 364 5.24 13.58 -22.24
N CYS A 365 5.32 14.40 -23.29
CA CYS A 365 5.10 15.83 -23.15
C CYS A 365 3.71 16.24 -22.62
N ALA A 366 2.70 15.37 -22.76
CA ALA A 366 1.34 15.66 -22.30
C ALA A 366 1.02 15.02 -20.93
N SER A 367 1.93 14.20 -20.36
CA SER A 367 1.66 13.45 -19.12
C SER A 367 1.25 14.32 -17.93
N HIS A 368 1.85 15.52 -17.81
CA HIS A 368 1.53 16.51 -16.77
C HIS A 368 0.92 17.80 -17.34
N GLY A 369 0.35 17.72 -18.56
CA GLY A 369 -0.36 18.87 -19.16
C GLY A 369 0.54 19.99 -19.70
N ALA A 370 1.86 19.80 -19.72
CA ALA A 370 2.83 20.85 -20.08
C ALA A 370 3.28 20.80 -21.55
N TRP A 371 2.61 20.07 -22.45
CA TRP A 371 3.04 19.85 -23.84
C TRP A 371 3.29 21.15 -24.63
N GLY A 372 2.64 22.25 -24.27
CA GLY A 372 2.84 23.56 -24.87
C GLY A 372 4.26 24.13 -24.72
N ALA A 373 5.04 23.65 -23.76
CA ALA A 373 6.45 23.99 -23.58
C ALA A 373 7.39 23.27 -24.57
N CYS A 374 6.96 22.12 -25.13
CA CYS A 374 7.76 21.37 -26.08
C CYS A 374 7.70 22.01 -27.49
N PRO A 375 8.86 22.29 -28.15
CA PRO A 375 8.87 22.90 -29.49
C PRO A 375 8.12 22.11 -30.56
N ARG A 376 8.05 20.78 -30.43
CA ARG A 376 7.36 19.87 -31.37
C ARG A 376 5.89 19.67 -31.02
N CYS A 377 5.56 19.58 -29.73
CA CYS A 377 4.19 19.27 -29.30
C CYS A 377 3.29 20.49 -29.18
N ARG A 378 3.83 21.71 -28.99
CA ARG A 378 3.07 22.96 -28.75
C ARG A 378 2.07 23.33 -29.86
N THR A 379 2.26 22.83 -31.08
CA THR A 379 1.35 23.06 -32.21
C THR A 379 0.32 21.94 -32.38
N ARG A 380 0.31 20.99 -31.48
CA ARG A 380 -0.58 19.81 -31.49
C ARG A 380 -1.52 19.84 -30.30
N SER A 381 -2.58 19.07 -30.34
CA SER A 381 -3.44 18.84 -29.17
C SER A 381 -2.80 17.82 -28.21
N ASP A 382 -3.17 17.88 -26.92
CA ASP A 382 -2.86 16.83 -25.96
C ASP A 382 -3.38 15.47 -26.40
N THR A 383 -4.58 15.44 -27.01
CA THR A 383 -5.20 14.28 -27.61
C THR A 383 -4.29 13.58 -28.63
N ASP A 384 -3.66 14.38 -29.53
CA ASP A 384 -2.76 13.83 -30.56
C ASP A 384 -1.47 13.28 -29.95
N VAL A 385 -0.93 13.97 -28.93
CA VAL A 385 0.31 13.53 -28.26
C VAL A 385 0.10 12.24 -27.49
N ILE A 386 -1.00 12.13 -26.71
CA ILE A 386 -1.31 10.94 -25.93
C ILE A 386 -1.62 9.74 -26.84
N ALA A 387 -2.45 9.96 -27.89
CA ALA A 387 -2.78 8.90 -28.84
C ALA A 387 -1.56 8.38 -29.59
N GLU A 388 -0.59 9.27 -29.92
CA GLU A 388 0.68 8.87 -30.56
C GLU A 388 1.50 7.94 -29.65
N VAL A 389 1.57 8.20 -28.34
CA VAL A 389 2.27 7.30 -27.41
C VAL A 389 1.65 5.90 -27.47
N VAL A 390 0.33 5.80 -27.42
CA VAL A 390 -0.36 4.52 -27.48
C VAL A 390 -0.14 3.81 -28.83
N GLN A 391 -0.13 4.56 -29.94
CA GLN A 391 0.16 4.00 -31.28
C GLN A 391 1.58 3.44 -31.35
N VAL A 392 2.57 4.13 -30.79
CA VAL A 392 3.97 3.65 -30.76
C VAL A 392 4.10 2.37 -29.93
N LEU A 393 3.44 2.32 -28.80
CA LEU A 393 3.43 1.11 -27.95
C LEU A 393 2.80 -0.07 -28.69
N GLU A 394 1.64 0.15 -29.29
CA GLU A 394 0.89 -0.88 -30.05
C GLU A 394 1.69 -1.38 -31.25
N GLU A 395 2.22 -0.49 -32.05
CA GLU A 395 3.02 -0.83 -33.23
C GLU A 395 4.25 -1.68 -32.84
N GLY A 396 4.96 -1.28 -31.80
CA GLY A 396 6.16 -1.99 -31.33
C GLY A 396 5.84 -3.39 -30.82
N VAL A 397 4.79 -3.54 -30.01
CA VAL A 397 4.36 -4.82 -29.47
C VAL A 397 3.91 -5.75 -30.59
N HIS A 398 3.00 -5.30 -31.49
CA HIS A 398 2.43 -6.14 -32.53
C HIS A 398 3.40 -6.47 -33.67
N ARG A 399 4.40 -5.66 -33.93
CA ARG A 399 5.54 -6.04 -34.80
C ARG A 399 6.35 -7.21 -34.23
N GLY A 400 6.43 -7.32 -32.90
CA GLY A 400 7.11 -8.41 -32.22
C GLY A 400 6.23 -9.65 -32.05
N ASN A 401 5.01 -9.46 -31.60
CA ASN A 401 4.00 -10.50 -31.38
C ASN A 401 2.57 -9.96 -31.64
N PRO A 402 1.93 -10.25 -32.80
CA PRO A 402 0.60 -9.76 -33.12
C PRO A 402 -0.54 -10.27 -32.19
N GLN A 403 -0.24 -11.26 -31.35
CA GLN A 403 -1.24 -11.85 -30.42
C GLN A 403 -1.12 -11.28 -28.99
N ALA A 404 -0.13 -10.43 -28.73
CA ALA A 404 0.06 -9.83 -27.43
C ALA A 404 -0.98 -8.72 -27.17
N ASP A 405 -1.48 -8.63 -25.94
CA ASP A 405 -2.42 -7.58 -25.57
C ASP A 405 -1.69 -6.25 -25.28
N VAL A 406 -2.27 -5.14 -25.73
CA VAL A 406 -1.80 -3.78 -25.42
C VAL A 406 -2.87 -3.09 -24.60
N ILE A 407 -2.74 -3.11 -23.28
CA ILE A 407 -3.70 -2.54 -22.34
C ILE A 407 -3.20 -1.17 -21.90
N VAL A 408 -3.98 -0.11 -22.14
CA VAL A 408 -3.65 1.25 -21.69
C VAL A 408 -4.68 1.76 -20.71
N SER A 409 -4.21 2.39 -19.64
CA SER A 409 -5.06 3.01 -18.63
C SER A 409 -5.29 4.48 -18.96
N ASP A 410 -6.54 4.92 -18.76
CA ASP A 410 -6.91 6.33 -18.83
C ASP A 410 -6.67 7.07 -17.49
N TRP A 411 -5.90 6.48 -16.59
CA TRP A 411 -5.75 6.91 -15.20
C TRP A 411 -5.45 8.41 -15.07
N GLY A 412 -4.37 8.91 -15.60
CA GLY A 412 -3.96 10.31 -15.46
C GLY A 412 -4.39 11.22 -16.64
N TRP A 413 -5.16 10.71 -17.60
CA TRP A 413 -5.54 11.52 -18.75
C TRP A 413 -6.41 12.70 -18.32
N ARG A 414 -5.91 13.91 -18.62
CA ARG A 414 -6.56 15.18 -18.25
C ARG A 414 -6.91 15.31 -16.77
N GLY A 415 -6.03 14.83 -15.91
CA GLY A 415 -6.25 14.89 -14.47
C GLY A 415 -7.52 14.12 -14.06
N HIS A 416 -7.72 12.93 -14.64
CA HIS A 416 -8.87 12.05 -14.43
C HIS A 416 -10.21 12.57 -15.01
N GLY A 417 -10.14 13.56 -15.87
CA GLY A 417 -11.31 14.13 -16.53
C GLY A 417 -11.88 13.28 -17.67
N ASP A 418 -12.72 13.88 -18.49
CA ASP A 418 -13.29 13.25 -19.69
C ASP A 418 -12.22 13.13 -20.78
N ALA A 419 -11.96 11.89 -21.23
CA ALA A 419 -10.96 11.58 -22.24
C ALA A 419 -11.54 10.93 -23.51
N ARG A 420 -12.83 11.07 -23.78
CA ARG A 420 -13.50 10.42 -24.93
C ARG A 420 -12.90 10.79 -26.28
N ASP A 421 -12.37 11.98 -26.45
CA ASP A 421 -11.69 12.41 -27.68
C ASP A 421 -10.30 11.77 -27.86
N ILE A 422 -9.60 11.46 -26.75
CA ILE A 422 -8.37 10.63 -26.75
C ILE A 422 -8.76 9.19 -27.13
N ILE A 423 -9.78 8.63 -26.46
CA ILE A 423 -10.27 7.28 -26.71
C ILE A 423 -10.65 7.10 -28.17
N ALA A 424 -11.31 8.07 -28.79
CA ALA A 424 -11.70 8.02 -30.20
C ALA A 424 -10.52 7.89 -31.19
N ARG A 425 -9.27 8.10 -30.75
CA ARG A 425 -8.05 8.00 -31.55
C ARG A 425 -7.18 6.79 -31.23
N LEU A 426 -7.61 5.94 -30.29
CA LEU A 426 -6.87 4.73 -29.93
C LEU A 426 -6.82 3.74 -31.10
N PRO A 427 -5.71 2.98 -31.27
CA PRO A 427 -5.66 1.83 -32.14
C PRO A 427 -6.73 0.80 -31.75
N ARG A 428 -7.44 0.24 -32.73
CA ARG A 428 -8.54 -0.74 -32.47
C ARG A 428 -8.05 -2.04 -31.82
N SER A 429 -6.78 -2.35 -31.95
CA SER A 429 -6.12 -3.51 -31.36
C SER A 429 -5.71 -3.29 -29.89
N ALA A 430 -5.73 -2.05 -29.40
CA ALA A 430 -5.48 -1.74 -28.00
C ALA A 430 -6.72 -2.09 -27.13
N TRP A 431 -6.49 -2.12 -25.82
CA TRP A 431 -7.54 -2.21 -24.81
C TRP A 431 -7.55 -0.92 -24.00
N LEU A 432 -8.71 -0.43 -23.64
CA LEU A 432 -8.87 0.66 -22.69
C LEU A 432 -9.17 0.10 -21.30
N MET A 433 -8.36 0.44 -20.32
CA MET A 433 -8.61 0.17 -18.90
C MET A 433 -8.98 1.47 -18.17
N SER A 434 -10.03 1.40 -17.36
CA SER A 434 -10.46 2.52 -16.50
C SER A 434 -10.66 2.03 -15.08
N VAL A 435 -10.28 2.88 -14.07
CA VAL A 435 -10.67 2.63 -12.67
C VAL A 435 -12.18 2.67 -12.57
N SER A 436 -12.76 1.57 -12.09
CA SER A 436 -14.20 1.33 -12.16
C SER A 436 -15.02 2.33 -11.36
N GLU A 437 -14.62 2.63 -10.13
CA GLU A 437 -15.41 3.41 -9.17
C GLU A 437 -15.20 4.92 -9.28
N TRP A 438 -14.18 5.38 -9.98
CA TRP A 438 -13.81 6.78 -9.99
C TRP A 438 -14.95 7.72 -10.42
N ALA A 439 -15.00 8.89 -9.75
CA ALA A 439 -16.04 9.89 -9.89
C ALA A 439 -17.46 9.36 -9.62
N LYS A 440 -17.57 8.26 -8.83
CA LYS A 440 -18.87 7.81 -8.34
C LYS A 440 -19.31 8.69 -7.17
N PRO A 441 -20.48 9.37 -7.27
CA PRO A 441 -21.01 10.12 -6.14
C PRO A 441 -21.48 9.16 -5.04
N ILE A 442 -21.18 9.51 -3.80
CA ILE A 442 -21.61 8.80 -2.59
C ILE A 442 -22.06 9.78 -1.52
N GLU A 443 -22.84 9.29 -0.56
CA GLU A 443 -23.22 10.02 0.64
C GLU A 443 -22.98 9.14 1.87
N ARG A 444 -22.26 9.66 2.87
CA ARG A 444 -22.01 8.97 4.15
C ARG A 444 -22.20 9.94 5.31
N GLY A 445 -22.99 9.54 6.30
CA GLY A 445 -23.29 10.42 7.44
C GLY A 445 -23.93 11.75 7.07
N GLY A 446 -24.67 11.83 5.96
CA GLY A 446 -25.27 13.04 5.43
C GLY A 446 -24.29 13.97 4.70
N ILE A 447 -23.06 13.52 4.44
CA ILE A 447 -22.05 14.26 3.71
C ILE A 447 -21.87 13.66 2.32
N ALA A 448 -22.13 14.45 1.30
CA ALA A 448 -21.92 14.06 -0.10
C ALA A 448 -20.44 14.20 -0.48
N THR A 449 -19.89 13.15 -1.08
CA THR A 449 -18.51 13.09 -1.60
C THR A 449 -18.50 12.34 -2.93
N GLU A 450 -17.31 12.12 -3.48
CA GLU A 450 -17.12 11.23 -4.62
C GLU A 450 -15.90 10.32 -4.42
N VAL A 451 -15.89 9.21 -5.11
CA VAL A 451 -14.77 8.27 -5.10
C VAL A 451 -13.64 8.82 -5.96
N GLY A 452 -12.50 9.12 -5.32
CA GLY A 452 -11.29 9.65 -5.97
C GLY A 452 -10.11 8.67 -6.00
N GLU A 453 -10.34 7.43 -5.58
CA GLU A 453 -9.35 6.34 -5.55
C GLU A 453 -10.09 4.99 -5.60
N TYR A 454 -9.42 3.85 -5.48
CA TYR A 454 -10.06 2.54 -5.42
C TYR A 454 -10.96 2.41 -4.17
N SER A 455 -12.13 1.81 -4.32
CA SER A 455 -13.06 1.59 -3.22
C SER A 455 -13.75 0.23 -3.30
N ILE A 456 -13.89 -0.45 -2.17
CA ILE A 456 -14.81 -1.57 -1.99
C ILE A 456 -16.11 -1.09 -1.33
N SER A 457 -16.03 -0.08 -0.45
CA SER A 457 -17.20 0.46 0.26
C SER A 457 -18.21 1.18 -0.66
N ALA A 458 -17.79 1.54 -1.87
CA ALA A 458 -18.62 2.15 -2.90
C ALA A 458 -18.62 1.28 -4.16
N VAL A 459 -19.64 0.43 -4.30
CA VAL A 459 -19.75 -0.53 -5.41
C VAL A 459 -19.80 0.17 -6.77
N GLY A 460 -18.86 -0.18 -7.68
CA GLY A 460 -18.82 0.31 -9.06
C GLY A 460 -19.80 -0.39 -10.03
N PRO A 461 -19.74 -0.05 -11.32
CA PRO A 461 -18.92 1.00 -11.91
C PRO A 461 -19.48 2.40 -11.71
N GLY A 462 -18.58 3.39 -11.76
CA GLY A 462 -18.91 4.80 -11.73
C GLY A 462 -19.23 5.37 -13.12
N PRO A 463 -19.81 6.59 -13.18
CA PRO A 463 -20.27 7.19 -14.44
C PRO A 463 -19.12 7.52 -15.41
N ARG A 464 -17.88 7.81 -14.91
CA ARG A 464 -16.72 8.07 -15.76
C ARG A 464 -16.33 6.81 -16.55
N ALA A 465 -16.14 5.70 -15.85
CA ALA A 465 -15.76 4.41 -16.47
C ALA A 465 -16.79 3.96 -17.52
N LEU A 466 -18.08 4.05 -17.19
CA LEU A 466 -19.15 3.69 -18.13
C LEU A 466 -19.09 4.51 -19.43
N ARG A 467 -18.90 5.83 -19.34
CA ARG A 467 -18.78 6.70 -20.54
C ARG A 467 -17.54 6.36 -21.37
N HIS A 468 -16.42 6.07 -20.72
CA HIS A 468 -15.17 5.75 -21.40
C HIS A 468 -15.24 4.37 -22.08
N TRP A 469 -15.76 3.35 -21.42
CA TRP A 469 -15.95 2.03 -22.00
C TRP A 469 -16.95 2.06 -23.18
N GLU A 470 -18.02 2.85 -23.06
CA GLU A 470 -18.94 3.04 -24.19
C GLU A 470 -18.25 3.68 -25.39
N ALA A 471 -17.47 4.74 -25.20
CA ALA A 471 -16.70 5.37 -26.27
C ALA A 471 -15.68 4.41 -26.91
N ALA A 472 -15.01 3.58 -26.11
CA ALA A 472 -14.08 2.56 -26.60
C ALA A 472 -14.79 1.50 -27.47
N ARG A 473 -15.92 0.98 -27.01
CA ARG A 473 -16.71 0.01 -27.78
C ARG A 473 -17.21 0.55 -29.12
N GLN A 474 -17.59 1.83 -29.17
CA GLN A 474 -18.05 2.47 -30.42
C GLN A 474 -17.00 2.45 -31.52
N ILE A 475 -15.73 2.43 -31.18
CA ILE A 475 -14.62 2.32 -32.15
C ILE A 475 -14.04 0.91 -32.26
N GLY A 476 -14.60 -0.08 -31.53
CA GLY A 476 -14.19 -1.49 -31.57
C GLY A 476 -12.95 -1.79 -30.69
N VAL A 477 -12.61 -0.93 -29.72
CA VAL A 477 -11.55 -1.13 -28.71
C VAL A 477 -12.09 -1.99 -27.58
N LYS A 478 -11.34 -3.00 -27.17
CA LYS A 478 -11.64 -3.84 -26.00
C LYS A 478 -11.57 -3.04 -24.72
N THR A 479 -12.32 -3.46 -23.71
CA THR A 479 -12.44 -2.73 -22.45
C THR A 479 -12.07 -3.58 -21.25
N ALA A 480 -11.41 -2.96 -20.26
CA ALA A 480 -11.06 -3.58 -18.99
C ALA A 480 -11.38 -2.65 -17.81
N ALA A 481 -11.73 -3.25 -16.68
CA ALA A 481 -11.88 -2.54 -15.43
C ALA A 481 -10.62 -2.67 -14.57
N GLU A 482 -10.19 -1.59 -13.96
CA GLU A 482 -9.26 -1.63 -12.83
C GLU A 482 -10.09 -1.54 -11.55
N VAL A 483 -9.97 -2.54 -10.70
CA VAL A 483 -10.72 -2.72 -9.44
C VAL A 483 -9.82 -3.32 -8.37
N GLN A 484 -10.25 -3.23 -7.12
CA GLN A 484 -9.58 -3.89 -6.00
C GLN A 484 -10.61 -4.76 -5.26
N PHE A 485 -10.43 -6.08 -5.26
CA PHE A 485 -11.39 -6.98 -4.62
C PHE A 485 -10.92 -7.53 -3.28
N ASN A 486 -9.64 -7.48 -2.99
CA ASN A 486 -9.10 -7.96 -1.70
C ASN A 486 -9.12 -6.87 -0.64
N ASN A 487 -8.42 -5.80 -0.89
CA ASN A 487 -8.31 -4.61 -0.06
C ASN A 487 -8.07 -3.38 -0.95
N THR A 488 -8.22 -2.21 -0.37
CA THR A 488 -7.99 -0.92 -1.05
C THR A 488 -7.24 0.03 -0.13
N CYS A 489 -7.10 1.27 -0.57
CA CYS A 489 -6.63 2.37 0.27
C CYS A 489 -7.49 2.59 1.53
N GLU A 490 -8.72 2.07 1.56
CA GLU A 490 -9.61 2.11 2.74
C GLU A 490 -9.03 1.35 3.93
N ILE A 491 -8.41 0.18 3.69
CA ILE A 491 -7.56 -0.54 4.62
C ILE A 491 -6.65 -1.52 3.86
N ALA A 492 -5.37 -1.23 3.78
CA ALA A 492 -4.38 -2.04 3.06
C ALA A 492 -3.56 -2.97 3.96
N SER A 493 -3.53 -2.70 5.26
CA SER A 493 -2.77 -3.49 6.25
C SER A 493 -3.37 -4.88 6.56
N ILE A 494 -4.45 -5.24 5.86
CA ILE A 494 -5.12 -6.56 5.91
C ILE A 494 -5.15 -7.10 4.47
N PRO A 495 -4.74 -8.35 4.20
CA PRO A 495 -4.56 -8.85 2.84
C PRO A 495 -5.87 -8.95 2.03
N TYR A 496 -7.01 -9.14 2.67
CA TYR A 496 -8.35 -9.09 2.06
C TYR A 496 -9.44 -8.94 3.12
N LEU A 497 -10.56 -8.38 2.71
CA LEU A 497 -11.73 -8.14 3.54
C LEU A 497 -12.88 -9.08 3.17
N PRO A 498 -13.57 -9.71 4.13
CA PRO A 498 -14.70 -10.60 3.86
C PRO A 498 -16.02 -9.84 3.63
N VAL A 499 -16.00 -8.83 2.76
CA VAL A 499 -17.15 -8.00 2.38
C VAL A 499 -17.73 -8.50 1.05
N MET A 500 -18.05 -9.77 1.04
CA MET A 500 -18.31 -10.55 -0.18
C MET A 500 -19.53 -10.07 -0.95
N ASP A 501 -20.56 -9.52 -0.30
CA ASP A 501 -21.76 -9.04 -0.98
C ASP A 501 -21.45 -7.79 -1.84
N LEU A 502 -20.62 -6.86 -1.34
CA LEU A 502 -20.18 -5.69 -2.11
C LEU A 502 -19.35 -6.10 -3.35
N ILE A 503 -18.47 -7.08 -3.16
CA ILE A 503 -17.64 -7.61 -4.25
C ILE A 503 -18.48 -8.34 -5.28
N ALA A 504 -19.46 -9.16 -4.84
CA ALA A 504 -20.35 -9.88 -5.72
C ALA A 504 -21.23 -8.93 -6.55
N GLU A 505 -21.78 -7.90 -5.92
CA GLU A 505 -22.55 -6.87 -6.60
C GLU A 505 -21.70 -6.13 -7.65
N HIS A 506 -20.45 -5.75 -7.28
CA HIS A 506 -19.53 -5.10 -8.22
C HIS A 506 -19.19 -6.02 -9.41
N CYS A 507 -18.87 -7.28 -9.16
CA CYS A 507 -18.62 -8.26 -10.21
C CYS A 507 -19.84 -8.46 -11.13
N HIS A 508 -21.06 -8.53 -10.56
CA HIS A 508 -22.31 -8.65 -11.31
C HIS A 508 -22.56 -7.43 -12.20
N ASN A 509 -22.36 -6.22 -11.64
CA ASN A 509 -22.48 -4.97 -12.40
C ASN A 509 -21.48 -4.93 -13.56
N LEU A 510 -20.21 -5.30 -13.32
CA LEU A 510 -19.18 -5.36 -14.37
C LEU A 510 -19.48 -6.41 -15.44
N ALA A 511 -20.01 -7.58 -15.07
CA ALA A 511 -20.38 -8.63 -16.01
C ALA A 511 -21.45 -8.15 -17.02
N SER A 512 -22.35 -7.25 -16.59
CA SER A 512 -23.38 -6.65 -17.45
C SER A 512 -22.82 -5.65 -18.48
N THR A 513 -21.59 -5.15 -18.27
CA THR A 513 -20.97 -4.14 -19.16
C THR A 513 -20.24 -4.77 -20.36
N GLY A 514 -20.04 -6.09 -20.38
CA GLY A 514 -19.37 -6.77 -21.49
C GLY A 514 -17.86 -6.53 -21.57
N LEU A 515 -17.16 -6.38 -20.46
CA LEU A 515 -15.71 -6.22 -20.39
C LEU A 515 -14.96 -7.45 -20.90
N ASP A 516 -13.77 -7.23 -21.42
CA ASP A 516 -12.82 -8.26 -21.88
C ASP A 516 -11.81 -8.65 -20.77
N GLY A 517 -11.63 -7.80 -19.75
CA GLY A 517 -10.67 -8.04 -18.67
C GLY A 517 -10.88 -7.20 -17.43
N MET A 518 -10.16 -7.58 -16.38
CA MET A 518 -10.07 -6.86 -15.13
C MET A 518 -8.65 -6.92 -14.58
N LEU A 519 -8.13 -5.80 -14.08
CA LEU A 519 -7.03 -5.75 -13.12
C LEU A 519 -7.69 -5.74 -11.74
N ILE A 520 -7.55 -6.83 -10.98
CA ILE A 520 -8.30 -7.05 -9.74
C ILE A 520 -7.48 -6.84 -8.46
N GLY A 521 -6.37 -6.18 -8.58
CA GLY A 521 -5.48 -5.76 -7.51
C GLY A 521 -4.29 -5.02 -8.10
N TRP A 522 -4.09 -3.77 -7.72
CA TRP A 522 -2.92 -2.96 -8.09
C TRP A 522 -1.66 -3.52 -7.40
N THR A 523 -0.80 -2.70 -6.83
CA THR A 523 0.38 -3.15 -6.07
C THR A 523 0.01 -3.83 -4.77
N MET A 524 -1.15 -3.54 -4.22
CA MET A 524 -1.76 -4.22 -3.08
C MET A 524 -2.80 -5.24 -3.53
N GLY A 525 -3.29 -6.06 -2.62
CA GLY A 525 -4.42 -6.97 -2.85
C GLY A 525 -4.09 -8.23 -3.65
N GLY A 526 -2.82 -8.55 -3.90
CA GLY A 526 -2.41 -9.72 -4.68
C GLY A 526 -2.43 -11.07 -3.93
N TYR A 527 -3.05 -11.15 -2.76
CA TYR A 527 -3.15 -12.39 -1.98
C TYR A 527 -4.21 -13.34 -2.57
N PRO A 528 -3.92 -14.63 -2.80
CA PRO A 528 -4.92 -15.60 -3.26
C PRO A 528 -5.99 -15.84 -2.17
N SER A 529 -7.23 -15.43 -2.42
CA SER A 529 -8.31 -15.29 -1.44
C SER A 529 -9.66 -15.80 -1.94
N PRO A 530 -10.67 -15.97 -1.04
CA PRO A 530 -12.05 -16.26 -1.42
C PRO A 530 -12.65 -15.16 -2.32
N ASN A 531 -12.20 -13.91 -2.19
CA ASN A 531 -12.68 -12.79 -3.00
C ASN A 531 -12.35 -12.98 -4.49
N PHE A 532 -11.15 -13.52 -4.79
CA PHE A 532 -10.79 -13.85 -6.18
C PHE A 532 -11.55 -15.06 -6.72
N GLU A 533 -11.84 -16.04 -5.88
CA GLU A 533 -12.72 -17.16 -6.27
C GLU A 533 -14.11 -16.65 -6.63
N LEU A 534 -14.65 -15.70 -5.86
CA LEU A 534 -15.93 -15.07 -6.18
C LEU A 534 -15.88 -14.35 -7.54
N ALA A 535 -14.85 -13.53 -7.79
CA ALA A 535 -14.66 -12.85 -9.07
C ALA A 535 -14.52 -13.84 -10.25
N ARG A 536 -13.89 -15.01 -10.03
CA ARG A 536 -13.81 -16.10 -11.02
C ARG A 536 -15.19 -16.60 -11.45
N ARG A 537 -16.14 -16.74 -10.52
CA ARG A 537 -17.49 -17.22 -10.80
C ARG A 537 -18.26 -16.32 -11.74
N PHE A 538 -18.13 -15.00 -11.60
CA PHE A 538 -18.76 -14.04 -12.51
C PHE A 538 -18.12 -13.99 -13.90
N GLY A 539 -16.96 -14.60 -14.11
CA GLY A 539 -16.36 -14.82 -15.42
C GLY A 539 -16.91 -16.02 -16.19
N CYS A 540 -17.89 -16.76 -15.67
CA CYS A 540 -18.52 -17.91 -16.30
C CYS A 540 -19.66 -17.49 -17.26
N THR A 541 -20.04 -18.41 -18.15
CA THR A 541 -21.23 -18.25 -19.01
C THR A 541 -22.13 -19.48 -18.84
N PRO A 542 -23.41 -19.31 -18.45
CA PRO A 542 -24.04 -18.03 -18.08
C PRO A 542 -23.44 -17.42 -16.81
N VAL A 543 -23.52 -16.09 -16.68
CA VAL A 543 -23.16 -15.39 -15.45
C VAL A 543 -24.13 -15.82 -14.35
N PRO A 544 -23.66 -16.28 -13.18
CA PRO A 544 -24.55 -16.66 -12.08
C PRO A 544 -25.25 -15.43 -11.49
N ASP A 545 -26.39 -15.62 -10.85
CA ASP A 545 -26.93 -14.60 -9.95
C ASP A 545 -26.04 -14.45 -8.72
N VAL A 546 -26.16 -13.30 -8.04
CA VAL A 546 -25.29 -12.93 -6.93
C VAL A 546 -25.38 -13.95 -5.78
N GLU A 547 -26.58 -14.39 -5.40
CA GLU A 547 -26.75 -15.31 -4.28
C GLU A 547 -26.15 -16.69 -4.57
N THR A 548 -26.40 -17.24 -5.76
CA THR A 548 -25.80 -18.52 -6.20
C THR A 548 -24.27 -18.47 -6.18
N ALA A 549 -23.68 -17.35 -6.59
CA ALA A 549 -22.22 -17.20 -6.57
C ALA A 549 -21.67 -17.18 -5.14
N LEU A 550 -22.32 -16.42 -4.25
CA LEU A 550 -21.95 -16.29 -2.84
C LEU A 550 -22.12 -17.61 -2.08
N GLU A 551 -23.27 -18.26 -2.21
CA GLU A 551 -23.51 -19.58 -1.59
C GLU A 551 -22.48 -20.61 -2.03
N GLY A 552 -22.14 -20.63 -3.32
CA GLY A 552 -21.13 -21.53 -3.85
C GLY A 552 -19.76 -21.34 -3.22
N VAL A 553 -19.31 -20.08 -3.02
CA VAL A 553 -18.05 -19.80 -2.33
C VAL A 553 -18.17 -20.17 -0.83
N ALA A 554 -19.30 -19.85 -0.18
CA ALA A 554 -19.49 -20.18 1.24
C ALA A 554 -19.43 -21.70 1.48
N GLN A 555 -20.07 -22.49 0.63
CA GLN A 555 -20.01 -23.96 0.72
C GLN A 555 -18.60 -24.52 0.49
N GLU A 556 -17.86 -23.95 -0.45
CA GLU A 556 -16.49 -24.38 -0.76
C GLU A 556 -15.52 -24.07 0.38
N TRP A 557 -15.65 -22.90 1.02
CA TRP A 557 -14.70 -22.42 2.04
C TRP A 557 -15.07 -22.85 3.47
N PHE A 558 -16.37 -22.95 3.79
CA PHE A 558 -16.85 -23.24 5.14
C PHE A 558 -17.61 -24.57 5.23
N GLY A 559 -17.81 -25.27 4.13
CA GLY A 559 -18.61 -26.49 4.07
C GLY A 559 -20.12 -26.25 4.25
N PRO A 560 -20.94 -27.30 4.04
CA PRO A 560 -22.41 -27.15 4.09
C PRO A 560 -22.97 -26.63 5.41
N ALA A 561 -22.35 -26.98 6.54
CA ALA A 561 -22.80 -26.56 7.87
C ALA A 561 -22.37 -25.11 8.20
N GLY A 562 -21.20 -24.69 7.75
CA GLY A 562 -20.68 -23.34 7.98
C GLY A 562 -21.21 -22.29 7.00
N ALA A 563 -21.58 -22.70 5.78
CA ALA A 563 -22.01 -21.80 4.71
C ALA A 563 -23.16 -20.85 5.07
N PRO A 564 -24.26 -21.27 5.74
CA PRO A 564 -25.32 -20.33 6.13
C PRO A 564 -24.84 -19.21 7.06
N HIS A 565 -23.96 -19.53 8.02
CA HIS A 565 -23.36 -18.55 8.90
C HIS A 565 -22.40 -17.63 8.15
N ALA A 566 -21.56 -18.16 7.24
CA ALA A 566 -20.67 -17.37 6.41
C ALA A 566 -21.46 -16.38 5.53
N ARG A 567 -22.56 -16.80 4.90
CA ARG A 567 -23.43 -15.90 4.13
C ARG A 567 -23.97 -14.74 4.98
N LYS A 568 -24.47 -15.07 6.20
CA LYS A 568 -24.97 -14.05 7.10
C LYS A 568 -23.87 -13.12 7.60
N ALA A 569 -22.69 -13.68 7.89
CA ALA A 569 -21.52 -12.89 8.26
C ALA A 569 -21.16 -11.89 7.15
N TRP A 570 -21.02 -12.35 5.92
CA TRP A 570 -20.64 -11.52 4.78
C TRP A 570 -21.63 -10.39 4.51
N ALA A 571 -22.94 -10.67 4.58
CA ALA A 571 -23.99 -9.66 4.44
C ALA A 571 -23.88 -8.57 5.53
N LEU A 572 -23.64 -8.96 6.80
CA LEU A 572 -23.49 -8.02 7.91
C LEU A 572 -22.20 -7.20 7.80
N LEU A 573 -21.07 -7.83 7.42
CA LEU A 573 -19.80 -7.17 7.24
C LEU A 573 -19.85 -6.19 6.05
N SER A 574 -20.48 -6.57 4.95
CA SER A 574 -20.68 -5.72 3.77
C SER A 574 -21.54 -4.51 4.11
N ALA A 575 -22.68 -4.70 4.75
CA ALA A 575 -23.54 -3.61 5.19
C ALA A 575 -22.86 -2.66 6.19
N ALA A 576 -22.00 -3.20 7.06
CA ALA A 576 -21.17 -2.38 7.95
C ALA A 576 -20.15 -1.55 7.18
N TYR A 577 -19.51 -2.14 6.16
CA TYR A 577 -18.45 -1.51 5.41
C TYR A 577 -18.95 -0.37 4.51
N GLU A 578 -20.20 -0.37 4.09
CA GLU A 578 -20.84 0.76 3.41
C GLU A 578 -20.87 2.05 4.24
N GLU A 579 -20.75 1.97 5.57
CA GLU A 579 -20.64 3.15 6.44
C GLU A 579 -19.26 3.81 6.43
N TYR A 580 -18.28 3.24 5.71
CA TYR A 580 -16.94 3.82 5.60
C TYR A 580 -17.02 5.25 5.03
N PRO A 581 -16.52 6.27 5.75
CA PRO A 581 -16.62 7.67 5.32
C PRO A 581 -15.58 7.97 4.23
N PHE A 582 -15.82 7.45 3.03
CA PHE A 582 -14.86 7.56 1.93
C PHE A 582 -14.63 9.01 1.49
N HIS A 583 -13.38 9.40 1.45
CA HIS A 583 -12.83 10.59 0.80
C HIS A 583 -11.34 10.37 0.59
N ILE A 584 -10.72 11.00 -0.41
CA ILE A 584 -9.30 10.82 -0.71
C ILE A 584 -8.40 11.13 0.51
N SER A 585 -8.73 12.16 1.29
CA SER A 585 -7.99 12.46 2.54
C SER A 585 -8.14 11.33 3.54
N VAL A 586 -9.36 10.79 3.74
CA VAL A 586 -9.59 9.70 4.70
C VAL A 586 -8.75 8.48 4.37
N VAL A 587 -8.78 8.02 3.12
CA VAL A 587 -8.05 6.80 2.70
C VAL A 587 -6.53 6.98 2.74
N TYR A 588 -6.04 8.22 2.57
CA TYR A 588 -4.61 8.49 2.56
C TYR A 588 -4.02 8.85 3.92
N THR A 589 -4.76 9.54 4.79
CA THR A 589 -4.16 10.15 5.99
C THR A 589 -4.75 9.69 7.32
N ALA A 590 -5.97 9.11 7.33
CA ALA A 590 -6.56 8.60 8.56
C ALA A 590 -5.76 7.39 9.11
N PRO A 591 -5.75 7.16 10.43
CA PRO A 591 -4.92 6.12 11.06
C PRO A 591 -5.47 4.71 10.85
N VAL A 592 -6.21 4.44 9.75
CA VAL A 592 -6.82 3.12 9.48
C VAL A 592 -5.75 2.06 9.28
N GLN A 593 -4.67 2.39 8.54
CA GLN A 593 -3.60 1.45 8.20
C GLN A 593 -2.80 1.00 9.42
N VAL A 594 -2.64 1.89 10.39
CA VAL A 594 -1.86 1.63 11.61
C VAL A 594 -2.73 1.22 12.80
N GLY A 595 -4.03 1.55 12.75
CA GLY A 595 -4.97 1.23 13.81
C GLY A 595 -4.49 1.66 15.20
N PRO A 596 -4.59 0.79 16.22
CA PRO A 596 -4.13 1.08 17.58
C PRO A 596 -2.63 1.37 17.70
N ALA A 597 -1.79 1.01 16.71
CA ALA A 597 -0.35 1.26 16.79
C ALA A 597 0.02 2.75 16.69
N ASN A 598 -0.91 3.62 16.21
CA ASN A 598 -0.68 5.07 16.23
C ASN A 598 -0.65 5.61 17.67
N PRO A 599 0.45 6.24 18.15
CA PRO A 599 0.51 6.81 19.49
C PRO A 599 -0.52 7.93 19.70
N LEU A 600 -0.99 8.10 20.93
CA LEU A 600 -1.82 9.23 21.34
C LEU A 600 -0.94 10.28 22.01
N TYR A 601 -1.13 11.53 21.66
CA TYR A 601 -0.32 12.64 22.12
C TYR A 601 -1.07 13.51 23.13
N PRO A 602 -0.45 13.88 24.27
CA PRO A 602 -1.13 14.69 25.30
C PRO A 602 -1.35 16.14 24.87
N VAL A 603 -0.58 16.60 23.88
CA VAL A 603 -0.66 17.93 23.27
C VAL A 603 -0.56 17.79 21.75
N LYS A 604 -1.08 18.77 21.02
CA LYS A 604 -1.01 18.78 19.57
C LYS A 604 0.44 18.76 19.08
N THR A 605 0.77 17.81 18.18
CA THR A 605 2.15 17.64 17.68
C THR A 605 2.57 18.73 16.70
N GLY A 606 1.61 19.32 15.99
CA GLY A 606 1.86 20.27 14.90
C GLY A 606 2.31 19.63 13.58
N TYR A 607 2.53 18.32 13.56
CA TYR A 607 2.82 17.58 12.33
C TYR A 607 1.56 17.31 11.51
N ARG A 608 1.72 17.38 10.19
CA ARG A 608 0.66 17.01 9.23
C ARG A 608 0.72 15.51 8.95
N ALA A 609 -0.44 14.87 8.91
CA ALA A 609 -0.55 13.48 8.49
C ALA A 609 -0.04 13.30 7.05
N THR A 610 0.63 12.18 6.79
CA THR A 610 1.23 11.90 5.48
C THR A 610 0.52 10.75 4.78
N MET A 611 0.57 10.74 3.46
CA MET A 611 -0.08 9.70 2.64
C MET A 611 0.48 8.32 2.98
N TRP A 612 -0.33 7.44 3.60
CA TRP A 612 0.07 6.08 4.01
C TRP A 612 1.37 6.00 4.83
N GLY A 613 1.73 7.09 5.47
CA GLY A 613 2.94 7.21 6.25
C GLY A 613 2.67 7.26 7.74
N ILE A 614 2.75 8.47 8.31
CA ILE A 614 2.57 8.71 9.73
C ILE A 614 1.31 9.57 9.93
N PRO A 615 0.27 9.05 10.61
CA PRO A 615 -0.98 9.81 10.80
C PRO A 615 -0.85 10.93 11.85
N TYR A 616 0.07 10.82 12.78
CA TYR A 616 0.22 11.71 13.93
C TYR A 616 -1.10 11.89 14.72
N ASP A 617 -1.51 13.14 14.93
CA ASP A 617 -2.76 13.55 15.56
C ASP A 617 -3.51 14.63 14.74
N ASP A 618 -3.30 14.60 13.41
CA ASP A 618 -3.82 15.59 12.47
C ASP A 618 -5.24 15.24 12.02
N LEU A 619 -6.20 15.38 12.95
CA LEU A 619 -7.61 15.05 12.70
C LEU A 619 -8.19 15.82 11.50
N ASP A 620 -7.73 17.04 11.23
CA ASP A 620 -8.22 17.85 10.11
C ASP A 620 -7.86 17.22 8.76
N SER A 621 -6.68 16.62 8.64
CA SER A 621 -6.31 15.85 7.45
C SER A 621 -7.05 14.52 7.40
N TRP A 622 -7.22 13.81 8.53
CA TRP A 622 -7.85 12.49 8.56
C TRP A 622 -9.29 12.48 8.06
N ARG A 623 -10.08 13.48 8.49
CA ARG A 623 -11.53 13.52 8.29
C ARG A 623 -11.98 14.03 6.93
N GLY A 624 -11.10 14.66 6.16
CA GLY A 624 -11.50 15.31 4.91
C GLY A 624 -12.69 16.29 5.09
N PRO A 625 -13.77 16.18 4.33
CA PRO A 625 -14.92 17.06 4.45
C PRO A 625 -15.86 16.74 5.63
N TYR A 626 -15.67 15.60 6.30
CA TYR A 626 -16.56 15.18 7.40
C TYR A 626 -16.32 16.04 8.64
N PRO A 627 -17.35 16.56 9.32
CA PRO A 627 -17.23 17.09 10.68
C PRO A 627 -16.62 16.05 11.63
N PRO A 628 -15.83 16.46 12.64
CA PRO A 628 -15.15 15.53 13.54
C PRO A 628 -16.07 14.48 14.17
N GLU A 629 -17.27 14.91 14.61
CA GLU A 629 -18.29 14.05 15.21
C GLU A 629 -18.90 13.08 14.19
N VAL A 630 -19.11 13.51 12.96
CA VAL A 630 -19.63 12.63 11.87
C VAL A 630 -18.58 11.60 11.50
N PHE A 631 -17.32 12.02 11.34
CA PHE A 631 -16.21 11.11 11.06
C PHE A 631 -16.07 10.03 12.13
N ALA A 632 -16.04 10.43 13.40
CA ALA A 632 -15.96 9.46 14.52
C ALA A 632 -17.21 8.58 14.61
N ALA A 633 -18.40 9.12 14.31
CA ALA A 633 -19.67 8.37 14.33
C ALA A 633 -19.71 7.31 13.20
N GLN A 634 -19.27 7.65 12.01
CA GLN A 634 -19.24 6.72 10.87
C GLN A 634 -18.31 5.52 11.14
N PHE A 635 -17.09 5.75 11.61
CA PHE A 635 -16.23 4.65 12.04
C PHE A 635 -16.79 3.88 13.23
N GLY A 636 -17.54 4.54 14.13
CA GLY A 636 -18.24 3.88 15.22
C GLY A 636 -19.38 2.96 14.73
N LYS A 637 -20.17 3.39 13.74
CA LYS A 637 -21.20 2.56 13.09
C LYS A 637 -20.59 1.37 12.36
N LEU A 638 -19.52 1.63 11.58
CA LEU A 638 -18.78 0.58 10.90
C LEU A 638 -18.30 -0.48 11.89
N ALA A 639 -17.60 -0.08 12.96
CA ALA A 639 -17.09 -1.00 13.98
C ALA A 639 -18.21 -1.81 14.65
N ALA A 640 -19.32 -1.16 15.05
CA ALA A 640 -20.45 -1.83 15.69
C ALA A 640 -21.18 -2.80 14.74
N GLY A 641 -21.31 -2.44 13.46
CA GLY A 641 -21.85 -3.33 12.42
C GLY A 641 -20.94 -4.53 12.18
N TRP A 642 -19.63 -4.27 12.14
CA TRP A 642 -18.60 -5.28 11.92
C TRP A 642 -18.60 -6.35 13.00
N GLU A 643 -18.73 -5.98 14.29
CA GLU A 643 -18.83 -6.97 15.40
C GLU A 643 -19.98 -7.94 15.22
N ARG A 644 -21.16 -7.49 14.77
CA ARG A 644 -22.28 -8.39 14.48
C ARG A 644 -21.95 -9.41 13.38
N GLY A 645 -21.18 -8.98 12.38
CA GLY A 645 -20.67 -9.87 11.33
C GLY A 645 -19.64 -10.87 11.86
N LEU A 646 -18.76 -10.44 12.76
CA LEU A 646 -17.78 -11.31 13.40
C LEU A 646 -18.44 -12.42 14.26
N ASP A 647 -19.58 -12.16 14.92
CA ASP A 647 -20.29 -13.19 15.67
C ASP A 647 -20.75 -14.34 14.76
N GLU A 648 -21.31 -14.02 13.60
CA GLU A 648 -21.71 -15.03 12.63
C GLU A 648 -20.50 -15.71 11.95
N LEU A 649 -19.42 -14.97 11.72
CA LEU A 649 -18.18 -15.57 11.17
C LEU A 649 -17.54 -16.57 12.16
N ARG A 650 -17.58 -16.30 13.46
CA ARG A 650 -17.17 -17.27 14.50
C ARG A 650 -18.02 -18.55 14.43
N ALA A 651 -19.35 -18.42 14.24
CA ALA A 651 -20.23 -19.56 14.07
C ALA A 651 -19.91 -20.35 12.78
N ALA A 652 -19.64 -19.67 11.67
CA ALA A 652 -19.21 -20.30 10.41
C ALA A 652 -17.91 -21.10 10.60
N VAL A 653 -16.92 -20.53 11.26
CA VAL A 653 -15.65 -21.20 11.57
C VAL A 653 -15.87 -22.42 12.44
N HIS A 654 -16.70 -22.31 13.49
CA HIS A 654 -16.98 -23.45 14.37
C HIS A 654 -17.65 -24.62 13.65
N ALA A 655 -18.50 -24.33 12.67
CA ALA A 655 -19.24 -25.31 11.88
C ALA A 655 -18.43 -25.84 10.66
N ALA A 656 -17.30 -25.22 10.33
CA ALA A 656 -16.49 -25.60 9.17
C ALA A 656 -15.87 -27.00 9.36
N PRO A 657 -15.75 -27.81 8.30
CA PRO A 657 -15.17 -29.15 8.41
C PRO A 657 -13.66 -29.10 8.72
N PRO A 658 -13.10 -30.17 9.33
CA PRO A 658 -11.70 -30.17 9.81
C PRO A 658 -10.65 -29.74 8.79
N GLU A 659 -10.82 -30.11 7.54
CA GLU A 659 -9.92 -29.75 6.44
C GLU A 659 -9.95 -28.27 6.06
N ARG A 660 -10.98 -27.53 6.46
CA ARG A 660 -11.15 -26.09 6.23
C ARG A 660 -10.89 -25.23 7.47
N GLN A 661 -10.79 -25.85 8.63
CA GLN A 661 -10.67 -25.14 9.93
C GLN A 661 -9.51 -24.15 9.95
N ARG A 662 -8.36 -24.50 9.40
CA ARG A 662 -7.18 -23.62 9.41
C ARG A 662 -7.42 -22.35 8.58
N ASP A 663 -7.99 -22.51 7.39
CA ASP A 663 -8.24 -21.37 6.47
C ASP A 663 -9.35 -20.49 7.04
N ALA A 664 -10.44 -21.08 7.50
CA ALA A 664 -11.55 -20.38 8.15
C ALA A 664 -11.11 -19.59 9.40
N GLN A 665 -10.22 -20.15 10.23
CA GLN A 665 -9.60 -19.43 11.35
C GLN A 665 -8.74 -18.26 10.87
N GLY A 666 -8.05 -18.41 9.75
CA GLY A 666 -7.30 -17.35 9.09
C GLY A 666 -8.21 -16.19 8.70
N ASP A 667 -9.33 -16.46 8.04
CA ASP A 667 -10.32 -15.47 7.64
C ASP A 667 -10.87 -14.70 8.84
N LEU A 668 -11.21 -15.40 9.91
CA LEU A 668 -11.70 -14.78 11.15
C LEU A 668 -10.64 -13.86 11.79
N ARG A 669 -9.35 -14.27 11.80
CA ARG A 669 -8.27 -13.42 12.32
C ARG A 669 -8.15 -12.12 11.54
N LEU A 670 -8.18 -12.19 10.21
CA LEU A 670 -8.10 -11.01 9.34
C LEU A 670 -9.31 -10.09 9.54
N ALA A 671 -10.51 -10.65 9.59
CA ALA A 671 -11.73 -9.88 9.84
C ALA A 671 -11.70 -9.18 11.21
N ARG A 672 -11.24 -9.86 12.27
CA ARG A 672 -11.07 -9.27 13.61
C ARG A 672 -10.04 -8.13 13.57
N ALA A 673 -8.91 -8.32 12.92
CA ALA A 673 -7.88 -7.28 12.82
C ALA A 673 -8.41 -6.00 12.12
N ALA A 674 -9.21 -6.16 11.06
CA ALA A 674 -9.88 -5.02 10.40
C ALA A 674 -10.85 -4.30 11.37
N GLY A 675 -11.70 -5.03 12.07
CA GLY A 675 -12.63 -4.46 13.06
C GLY A 675 -11.95 -3.66 14.17
N VAL A 676 -10.81 -4.16 14.67
CA VAL A 676 -9.98 -3.46 15.65
C VAL A 676 -9.46 -2.13 15.08
N CYS A 677 -8.99 -2.11 13.84
CA CYS A 677 -8.54 -0.87 13.20
C CYS A 677 -9.67 0.16 13.07
N PHE A 678 -10.86 -0.26 12.62
CA PHE A 678 -12.02 0.64 12.49
C PHE A 678 -12.45 1.24 13.83
N HIS A 679 -12.49 0.43 14.86
CA HIS A 679 -12.84 0.89 16.21
C HIS A 679 -11.80 1.89 16.74
N SER A 680 -10.52 1.61 16.53
CA SER A 680 -9.42 2.49 16.96
C SER A 680 -9.49 3.86 16.29
N VAL A 681 -9.82 3.96 14.99
CA VAL A 681 -9.99 5.27 14.32
C VAL A 681 -11.05 6.12 15.01
N ALA A 682 -12.20 5.52 15.35
CA ALA A 682 -13.26 6.23 16.08
C ALA A 682 -12.79 6.75 17.45
N ASN A 683 -12.06 5.93 18.19
CA ASN A 683 -11.47 6.32 19.48
C ASN A 683 -10.44 7.44 19.35
N GLN A 684 -9.54 7.33 18.39
CA GLN A 684 -8.50 8.34 18.14
C GLN A 684 -9.10 9.69 17.76
N ALA A 685 -10.12 9.71 16.89
CA ALA A 685 -10.83 10.93 16.53
C ALA A 685 -11.50 11.58 17.74
N ARG A 686 -12.19 10.80 18.58
CA ARG A 686 -12.82 11.29 19.83
C ARG A 686 -11.78 11.80 20.82
N PHE A 687 -10.67 11.07 20.97
CA PHE A 687 -9.57 11.47 21.85
C PHE A 687 -9.00 12.84 21.43
N VAL A 688 -8.66 13.02 20.15
CA VAL A 688 -8.10 14.26 19.65
C VAL A 688 -9.10 15.40 19.82
N THR A 689 -10.37 15.20 19.47
CA THR A 689 -11.43 16.19 19.64
C THR A 689 -11.59 16.61 21.12
N ALA A 690 -11.61 15.65 22.03
CA ALA A 690 -11.77 15.93 23.47
C ALA A 690 -10.52 16.62 24.06
N ARG A 691 -9.32 16.21 23.65
CA ARG A 691 -8.05 16.82 24.06
C ARG A 691 -7.96 18.28 23.60
N ASP A 692 -8.26 18.54 22.33
CA ASP A 692 -8.15 19.89 21.76
C ASP A 692 -9.19 20.83 22.37
N ALA A 693 -10.41 20.33 22.64
CA ALA A 693 -11.41 21.11 23.37
C ALA A 693 -10.98 21.49 24.80
N LEU A 694 -10.25 20.59 25.50
CA LEU A 694 -9.70 20.88 26.84
C LEU A 694 -8.57 21.91 26.81
N ALA A 695 -7.83 21.97 25.71
CA ALA A 695 -6.68 22.84 25.53
C ALA A 695 -7.03 24.21 24.91
N SER A 696 -8.27 24.37 24.36
CA SER A 696 -8.68 25.62 23.68
C SER A 696 -8.75 26.79 24.67
N PRO A 697 -8.03 27.88 24.44
CA PRO A 697 -8.12 29.10 25.24
C PRO A 697 -9.33 29.96 24.85
N ASP A 698 -9.82 29.85 23.62
CA ASP A 698 -10.84 30.71 23.03
C ASP A 698 -12.26 30.31 23.44
N GLU A 699 -12.44 29.04 23.82
CA GLU A 699 -13.71 28.46 24.26
C GLU A 699 -13.57 27.78 25.63
N PRO A 700 -13.59 28.54 26.72
CA PRO A 700 -13.43 27.97 28.06
C PRO A 700 -14.64 27.08 28.41
N LEU A 701 -14.38 25.81 28.63
CA LEU A 701 -15.41 24.82 29.01
C LEU A 701 -15.91 25.05 30.44
N LEU A 702 -17.22 24.90 30.64
CA LEU A 702 -17.81 24.79 31.97
C LEU A 702 -17.23 23.58 32.73
N PRO A 703 -17.20 23.60 34.05
CA PRO A 703 -16.65 22.50 34.86
C PRO A 703 -17.23 21.12 34.54
N GLU A 704 -18.52 21.05 34.18
CA GLU A 704 -19.19 19.83 33.77
C GLU A 704 -18.75 19.34 32.43
N GLN A 705 -18.70 20.22 31.43
CA GLN A 705 -18.16 19.91 30.09
C GLN A 705 -16.71 19.45 30.15
N ARG A 706 -15.88 20.10 30.99
CA ARG A 706 -14.50 19.66 31.23
C ARG A 706 -14.43 18.24 31.77
N ARG A 707 -15.28 17.90 32.76
CA ARG A 707 -15.37 16.54 33.31
C ARG A 707 -15.81 15.52 32.24
N GLU A 708 -16.77 15.88 31.39
CA GLU A 708 -17.22 15.02 30.28
C GLU A 708 -16.09 14.74 29.30
N ARG A 709 -15.32 15.76 28.89
CA ARG A 709 -14.16 15.58 27.98
C ARG A 709 -13.07 14.73 28.62
N GLN A 710 -12.78 14.92 29.90
CA GLN A 710 -11.84 14.05 30.62
C GLN A 710 -12.32 12.60 30.71
N ALA A 711 -13.60 12.38 30.94
CA ALA A 711 -14.20 11.05 30.95
C ALA A 711 -14.16 10.41 29.56
N GLU A 712 -14.38 11.18 28.50
CA GLU A 712 -14.24 10.70 27.11
C GLU A 712 -12.81 10.27 26.80
N ILE A 713 -11.81 11.08 27.12
CA ILE A 713 -10.39 10.73 26.97
C ILE A 713 -10.10 9.42 27.72
N ARG A 714 -10.56 9.27 28.96
CA ARG A 714 -10.35 8.04 29.74
C ARG A 714 -10.95 6.83 29.03
N ARG A 715 -12.21 6.91 28.58
CA ARG A 715 -12.88 5.82 27.84
C ARG A 715 -12.08 5.43 26.58
N CYS A 716 -11.62 6.43 25.80
CA CYS A 716 -10.82 6.16 24.61
C CYS A 716 -9.50 5.43 24.97
N LEU A 717 -8.78 5.88 26.00
CA LEU A 717 -7.52 5.27 26.41
C LEU A 717 -7.72 3.82 26.91
N GLU A 718 -8.75 3.57 27.70
CA GLU A 718 -9.10 2.23 28.20
C GLU A 718 -9.50 1.29 27.05
N SER A 719 -10.27 1.78 26.09
CA SER A 719 -10.65 1.04 24.88
C SER A 719 -9.43 0.73 24.01
N GLU A 720 -8.55 1.70 23.78
CA GLU A 720 -7.32 1.51 22.98
C GLU A 720 -6.37 0.46 23.60
N ILE A 721 -6.30 0.34 24.93
CA ILE A 721 -5.55 -0.73 25.58
C ILE A 721 -6.12 -2.11 25.22
N ILE A 722 -7.44 -2.25 25.22
CA ILE A 722 -8.11 -3.52 24.86
C ILE A 722 -7.83 -3.85 23.38
N LEU A 723 -8.05 -2.89 22.48
CA LEU A 723 -7.85 -3.06 21.06
C LEU A 723 -6.38 -3.39 20.71
N ALA A 724 -5.42 -2.69 21.32
CA ALA A 724 -4.00 -2.94 21.11
C ALA A 724 -3.60 -4.35 21.57
N ARG A 725 -4.11 -4.83 22.69
CA ARG A 725 -3.86 -6.19 23.18
C ARG A 725 -4.47 -7.26 22.28
N GLU A 726 -5.66 -7.02 21.75
CA GLU A 726 -6.31 -7.93 20.81
C GLU A 726 -5.51 -8.01 19.50
N LEU A 727 -5.18 -6.87 18.90
CA LEU A 727 -4.43 -6.83 17.65
C LEU A 727 -3.03 -7.41 17.81
N PHE A 728 -2.39 -7.24 18.99
CA PHE A 728 -1.13 -7.87 19.32
C PHE A 728 -1.20 -9.40 19.23
N ALA A 729 -2.23 -10.01 19.83
CA ALA A 729 -2.42 -11.46 19.79
C ALA A 729 -2.62 -11.95 18.34
N LEU A 730 -3.48 -11.25 17.56
CA LEU A 730 -3.74 -11.57 16.16
C LEU A 730 -2.47 -11.44 15.29
N ALA A 731 -1.71 -10.36 15.47
CA ALA A 731 -0.48 -10.13 14.71
C ALA A 731 0.67 -11.09 15.11
N GLN A 732 0.66 -11.65 16.32
CA GLN A 732 1.59 -12.72 16.68
C GLN A 732 1.27 -14.04 15.98
N GLU A 733 0.00 -14.35 15.78
CA GLU A 733 -0.44 -15.59 15.15
C GLU A 733 -0.40 -15.55 13.61
N ASP A 734 -0.41 -14.37 13.01
CA ASP A 734 -0.50 -14.20 11.55
C ASP A 734 0.38 -13.04 11.06
N SER A 735 1.45 -13.39 10.36
CA SER A 735 2.43 -12.41 9.87
C SER A 735 1.93 -11.53 8.72
N ARG A 736 0.76 -11.81 8.13
CA ARG A 736 0.12 -10.98 7.11
C ARG A 736 -0.51 -9.72 7.70
N ILE A 737 -0.88 -9.74 8.99
CA ILE A 737 -1.52 -8.61 9.67
C ILE A 737 -0.51 -7.47 9.85
N GLY A 738 -0.89 -6.28 9.42
CA GLY A 738 -0.08 -5.09 9.41
C GLY A 738 0.79 -4.91 8.16
N PHE A 739 0.82 -5.88 7.25
CA PHE A 739 1.65 -5.87 6.05
C PHE A 739 0.90 -5.46 4.79
N GLU A 740 1.58 -4.72 3.94
CA GLU A 740 1.19 -4.39 2.57
C GLU A 740 2.45 -4.39 1.69
N PRO A 741 2.40 -4.90 0.45
CA PRO A 741 3.61 -5.12 -0.38
C PRO A 741 4.50 -3.90 -0.61
N THR A 742 3.94 -2.70 -0.73
CA THR A 742 4.71 -1.48 -1.04
C THR A 742 5.17 -0.73 0.21
N CYS A 743 4.34 -0.71 1.26
CA CYS A 743 4.63 -0.03 2.52
C CYS A 743 5.29 -0.94 3.56
N HIS A 744 5.35 -2.24 3.28
CA HIS A 744 5.78 -3.26 4.22
C HIS A 744 4.94 -3.26 5.50
N TYR A 745 5.52 -3.42 6.69
CA TYR A 745 4.71 -3.38 7.91
C TYR A 745 4.38 -1.95 8.32
N PHE A 746 3.10 -1.63 8.36
CA PHE A 746 2.57 -0.42 9.02
C PHE A 746 2.78 -0.49 10.53
N TYR A 747 2.69 -1.68 11.10
CA TYR A 747 2.97 -1.97 12.51
C TYR A 747 3.44 -3.42 12.69
N MET A 748 4.19 -3.62 13.76
CA MET A 748 4.61 -4.93 14.25
C MET A 748 4.08 -5.15 15.67
N PRO A 749 4.07 -6.38 16.21
CA PRO A 749 3.51 -6.64 17.54
C PRO A 749 4.01 -5.70 18.65
N LEU A 750 5.30 -5.33 18.67
CA LEU A 750 5.83 -4.44 19.72
C LEU A 750 5.31 -3.01 19.63
N ASP A 751 4.81 -2.53 18.49
CA ASP A 751 4.16 -1.22 18.37
C ASP A 751 2.83 -1.19 19.11
N LEU A 752 2.14 -2.33 19.17
CA LEU A 752 0.89 -2.50 19.90
C LEU A 752 1.12 -2.58 21.42
N VAL A 753 2.25 -3.16 21.83
CA VAL A 753 2.69 -3.08 23.24
C VAL A 753 3.07 -1.65 23.61
N GLU A 754 3.77 -0.93 22.74
CA GLU A 754 4.08 0.49 22.88
C GLU A 754 2.81 1.33 23.07
N LYS A 755 1.74 1.05 22.31
CA LYS A 755 0.44 1.72 22.50
C LYS A 755 -0.12 1.55 23.91
N VAL A 756 -0.03 0.35 24.47
CA VAL A 756 -0.50 0.11 25.85
C VAL A 756 0.33 0.92 26.86
N ILE A 757 1.64 0.98 26.68
CA ILE A 757 2.54 1.81 27.50
C ILE A 757 2.14 3.30 27.39
N ASN A 758 1.93 3.79 26.18
CA ASN A 758 1.47 5.15 25.89
C ASN A 758 0.14 5.48 26.59
N CYS A 759 -0.88 4.61 26.43
CA CYS A 759 -2.21 4.82 27.04
C CYS A 759 -2.14 4.77 28.58
N ARG A 760 -1.39 3.84 29.17
CA ARG A 760 -1.21 3.76 30.63
C ARG A 760 -0.51 5.01 31.19
N TRP A 761 0.49 5.52 30.50
CA TRP A 761 1.15 6.77 30.86
C TRP A 761 0.19 7.97 30.83
N LEU A 762 -0.64 8.09 29.78
CA LEU A 762 -1.65 9.14 29.65
C LEU A 762 -2.72 9.05 30.77
N LEU A 763 -3.19 7.85 31.10
CA LEU A 763 -4.13 7.62 32.20
C LEU A 763 -3.55 8.08 33.56
N GLY A 764 -2.27 7.81 33.80
CA GLY A 764 -1.56 8.28 35.00
C GLY A 764 -1.56 9.81 35.12
N ARG A 765 -1.36 10.51 34.03
CA ARG A 765 -1.38 11.99 33.98
C ARG A 765 -2.79 12.57 34.23
N LEU A 766 -3.83 11.94 33.73
CA LEU A 766 -5.21 12.34 34.01
C LEU A 766 -5.61 12.19 35.49
N SER A 767 -4.97 11.27 36.20
CA SER A 767 -5.27 10.96 37.61
C SER A 767 -4.44 11.79 38.60
N GLY A 768 -3.62 12.75 38.15
CA GLY A 768 -2.84 13.61 39.03
C GLY A 768 -1.56 12.98 39.62
N GLY A 769 -1.05 11.89 38.99
CA GLY A 769 0.24 11.30 39.35
C GLY A 769 1.42 12.28 39.14
N PRO A 770 2.55 12.06 39.82
CA PRO A 770 3.70 12.97 39.77
C PRO A 770 4.21 13.09 38.33
N THR A 771 4.15 14.31 37.78
CA THR A 771 4.66 14.65 36.48
C THR A 771 6.17 14.80 36.57
N SER A 772 6.93 13.78 36.18
CA SER A 772 8.29 14.00 35.74
C SER A 772 8.26 14.66 34.36
N ALA A 773 8.20 15.99 34.35
CA ALA A 773 8.35 16.75 33.12
C ALA A 773 9.73 16.46 32.51
N PRO A 774 9.86 16.31 31.17
CA PRO A 774 11.18 16.37 30.55
C PRO A 774 11.82 17.71 30.91
N ARG A 775 13.03 17.70 31.41
CA ARG A 775 13.83 18.93 31.51
C ARG A 775 14.12 19.38 30.08
N GLU A 776 13.53 20.50 29.66
CA GLU A 776 14.03 21.25 28.52
C GLU A 776 15.52 21.50 28.77
N GLY A 777 16.35 20.98 27.88
CA GLY A 777 17.79 21.26 27.93
C GLY A 777 17.99 22.75 27.69
N THR A 778 18.31 23.46 28.75
CA THR A 778 18.84 24.82 28.63
C THR A 778 20.18 24.73 27.92
N SER A 779 20.19 25.12 26.64
CA SER A 779 21.41 25.44 25.92
C SER A 779 22.01 26.68 26.56
N THR A 780 23.19 26.57 27.18
CA THR A 780 24.15 27.64 27.34
C THR A 780 25.25 27.46 26.32
#